data_cbd1e85a800fc5915ec76f5e1b437fb6
#
_entry.id   cbd1e85a800fc5915ec76f5e1b437fb6
#
_cell.length_a   1.000
_cell.length_b   1.000
_cell.length_c   1.000
_cell.angle_alpha   90.00
_cell.angle_beta   90.00
_cell.angle_gamma   90.00
#
_symmetry.space_group_name_H-M   'P 1'
#
loop_
_entity.id
_entity.type
_entity.pdbx_description
1 polymer ?
#
loop_
_entity_poly.entity_id
_entity_poly.type
_entity_poly.pdbx_seq_one_letter_code
_entity_poly.pdbx_strand_id
1 'polypeptide(L)'
;MSKYANPVSENEYRKITDDLSLFPVSFRINGKQYKGFPSLEFIITDRIFDVTGNKTVKIMVMEYDNDLKITLDTAFYPDYGVYEWTIWFENAGEENTGIISDVCAADMIFEGKDAYLKGILGDHDNQYRPYCHDLSEKAVGFRSDSGRPTHVDFPYFNLEHGNGGTMLAIGWAGTWKADFEYANGSTKFVAGSTNGLCTYLKPGEKIRTALIVIAPYTVRDEDYATNFWRSWFIHCSMPKADASGADIRPFSTVNIAYDTGIPNSDGSISERYYTWRPSLEKMLEEKVKIDFRWFDAGWYSDPEGNTVETDWWETVGSWELDKVKWPDKTFLESTEFAREHGMKTLMWFEPERVTNPEALARNYGYDVNWAIRRENIKAITNNIGDPKCLKWTTDRIIKVMNENGVDMYREDNNSNPAPLWQMLDLKEGADRAGITEIKVVMGHYRMWDDIILNCAKNGRCTFVDSCASGGGRNDLESLRRGVPILRSDSDRESTALRLSMTSSFNKWVPFCGAITKEKAKQLDARGISDKYVWRCSYLPILNVDTQFVQDPNQDFDILRFGINEWDTLKKYTLCDFYVHTPWHNKLDKKGFTAFSFYDPDTEKGILETFRMEECEDDKLTVKLTYAKEGGKYLLKDADTDTVAEASGADLAKGITLTLPEKRTAKLIYIERKTKWKA
;
A
#
# COMPACT_ATOMS: atom_id res chain seq x y z
N MET A 1 9.26 -1.75 28.27
CA MET A 1 8.23 -0.95 27.58
C MET A 1 8.87 -0.32 26.35
N SER A 2 8.18 -0.36 25.23
CA SER A 2 8.60 0.36 24.03
C SER A 2 8.75 1.87 24.32
N LYS A 3 9.65 2.55 23.59
CA LYS A 3 9.79 4.02 23.65
C LYS A 3 8.50 4.77 23.27
N TYR A 4 7.53 4.07 22.69
CA TYR A 4 6.27 4.61 22.18
C TYR A 4 5.04 4.22 23.05
N ALA A 5 5.19 3.44 24.11
CA ALA A 5 4.07 3.07 24.99
C ALA A 5 3.37 4.33 25.54
N ASN A 6 2.04 4.37 25.44
CA ASN A 6 1.21 5.51 25.84
C ASN A 6 0.11 5.07 26.83
N PRO A 7 0.34 5.19 28.15
CA PRO A 7 -0.65 4.82 29.17
C PRO A 7 -1.94 5.65 29.11
N VAL A 8 -1.89 6.89 28.63
CA VAL A 8 -3.10 7.73 28.50
C VAL A 8 -4.03 7.14 27.47
N SER A 9 -3.48 6.73 26.31
CA SER A 9 -4.23 6.09 25.25
C SER A 9 -4.86 4.75 25.69
N GLU A 10 -4.18 3.97 26.53
CA GLU A 10 -4.75 2.75 27.11
C GLU A 10 -5.99 3.04 27.95
N ASN A 11 -5.95 4.10 28.76
CA ASN A 11 -7.11 4.52 29.56
C ASN A 11 -8.27 5.01 28.70
N GLU A 12 -7.98 5.75 27.61
CA GLU A 12 -9.00 6.16 26.65
C GLU A 12 -9.66 4.96 25.97
N TYR A 13 -8.86 4.01 25.47
CA TYR A 13 -9.38 2.78 24.90
C TYR A 13 -10.23 1.96 25.88
N ARG A 14 -9.78 1.82 27.12
CA ARG A 14 -10.55 1.14 28.17
C ARG A 14 -11.88 1.84 28.40
N LYS A 15 -11.88 3.16 28.55
CA LYS A 15 -13.09 3.96 28.78
C LYS A 15 -14.15 3.72 27.73
N ILE A 16 -13.81 3.76 26.45
CA ILE A 16 -14.77 3.58 25.34
C ILE A 16 -15.17 2.10 25.13
N THR A 17 -14.37 1.12 25.55
CA THR A 17 -14.70 -0.30 25.45
C THR A 17 -15.40 -0.86 26.70
N ASP A 18 -15.27 -0.20 27.84
CA ASP A 18 -15.97 -0.59 29.06
C ASP A 18 -17.40 0.04 29.14
N ASP A 19 -17.54 1.28 28.61
CA ASP A 19 -18.82 1.95 28.44
C ASP A 19 -19.07 2.24 26.92
N LEU A 20 -19.79 1.35 26.27
CA LEU A 20 -20.06 1.42 24.83
C LEU A 20 -20.96 2.60 24.44
N SER A 21 -21.65 3.25 25.36
CA SER A 21 -22.38 4.50 25.08
C SER A 21 -21.45 5.66 24.73
N LEU A 22 -20.17 5.55 25.10
CA LEU A 22 -19.12 6.51 24.78
C LEU A 22 -18.33 6.14 23.51
N PHE A 23 -18.67 5.00 22.87
CA PHE A 23 -17.91 4.54 21.70
C PHE A 23 -18.03 5.57 20.55
N PRO A 24 -16.91 5.97 19.90
CA PRO A 24 -16.88 7.15 19.03
C PRO A 24 -17.39 6.86 17.62
N VAL A 25 -18.63 6.43 17.49
CA VAL A 25 -19.32 6.13 16.23
C VAL A 25 -20.70 6.77 16.23
N SER A 26 -21.27 7.02 15.06
CA SER A 26 -22.65 7.44 14.95
C SER A 26 -23.33 6.82 13.72
N PHE A 27 -24.64 6.56 13.83
CA PHE A 27 -25.45 5.94 12.78
C PHE A 27 -26.94 6.17 13.07
N ARG A 28 -27.79 5.78 12.11
CA ARG A 28 -29.25 5.75 12.31
C ARG A 28 -29.81 4.35 12.07
N ILE A 29 -30.82 4.01 12.85
CA ILE A 29 -31.69 2.85 12.59
C ILE A 29 -33.11 3.35 12.52
N ASN A 30 -33.83 3.11 11.43
CA ASN A 30 -35.16 3.62 11.16
C ASN A 30 -35.30 5.13 11.42
N GLY A 31 -34.29 5.91 11.02
CA GLY A 31 -34.25 7.37 11.19
C GLY A 31 -33.87 7.85 12.61
N LYS A 32 -33.88 6.99 13.63
CA LYS A 32 -33.44 7.33 14.99
C LYS A 32 -31.90 7.39 15.04
N GLN A 33 -31.39 8.55 15.49
CA GLN A 33 -29.95 8.78 15.60
C GLN A 33 -29.36 8.11 16.85
N TYR A 34 -28.23 7.45 16.68
CA TYR A 34 -27.40 6.90 17.77
C TYR A 34 -26.00 7.49 17.72
N LYS A 35 -25.42 7.70 18.88
CA LYS A 35 -24.02 7.99 19.10
C LYS A 35 -23.51 6.98 20.15
N GLY A 36 -22.51 6.18 19.77
CA GLY A 36 -22.17 4.98 20.54
C GLY A 36 -23.31 3.95 20.60
N PHE A 37 -23.25 3.07 21.59
CA PHE A 37 -24.21 1.97 21.78
C PHE A 37 -24.84 2.06 23.18
N PRO A 38 -25.93 2.83 23.39
CA PRO A 38 -26.63 2.92 24.67
C PRO A 38 -27.16 1.55 25.12
N SER A 39 -26.85 1.14 26.36
CA SER A 39 -27.09 -0.19 26.90
C SER A 39 -28.58 -0.58 27.05
N LEU A 40 -29.49 0.39 27.03
CA LEU A 40 -30.94 0.14 27.08
C LEU A 40 -31.49 -0.42 25.76
N GLU A 41 -30.78 -0.18 24.64
CA GLU A 41 -31.21 -0.55 23.28
C GLU A 41 -30.28 -1.58 22.65
N PHE A 42 -28.98 -1.54 23.01
CA PHE A 42 -27.98 -2.46 22.51
C PHE A 42 -27.56 -3.41 23.63
N ILE A 43 -28.17 -4.59 23.64
CA ILE A 43 -27.96 -5.58 24.69
C ILE A 43 -26.72 -6.42 24.37
N ILE A 44 -25.71 -6.35 25.21
CA ILE A 44 -24.50 -7.16 25.04
C ILE A 44 -24.84 -8.63 25.34
N THR A 45 -24.64 -9.47 24.33
CA THR A 45 -24.88 -10.93 24.42
C THR A 45 -23.60 -11.74 24.53
N ASP A 46 -22.47 -11.21 24.08
CA ASP A 46 -21.17 -11.89 24.21
C ASP A 46 -20.01 -10.89 24.31
N ARG A 47 -18.96 -11.32 25.00
CA ARG A 47 -17.69 -10.59 25.11
C ARG A 47 -16.52 -11.57 24.99
N ILE A 48 -15.72 -11.39 23.95
CA ILE A 48 -14.50 -12.17 23.72
C ILE A 48 -13.30 -11.28 24.01
N PHE A 49 -12.38 -11.80 24.79
CA PHE A 49 -11.11 -11.16 25.10
C PHE A 49 -9.98 -12.13 24.72
N ASP A 50 -9.05 -11.67 23.89
CA ASP A 50 -7.89 -12.45 23.49
C ASP A 50 -6.63 -11.57 23.46
N VAL A 51 -5.47 -12.22 23.67
CA VAL A 51 -4.15 -11.60 23.52
C VAL A 51 -3.40 -12.36 22.46
N THR A 52 -3.31 -11.76 21.28
CA THR A 52 -2.70 -12.40 20.11
C THR A 52 -1.49 -11.60 19.64
N GLY A 53 -0.30 -12.19 19.78
CA GLY A 53 0.96 -11.55 19.40
C GLY A 53 1.22 -10.27 20.21
N ASN A 54 1.27 -9.13 19.52
CA ASN A 54 1.55 -7.82 20.11
C ASN A 54 0.29 -6.97 20.37
N LYS A 55 -0.90 -7.55 20.33
CA LYS A 55 -2.17 -6.83 20.54
C LYS A 55 -3.13 -7.56 21.45
N THR A 56 -3.95 -6.77 22.13
CA THR A 56 -5.13 -7.23 22.87
C THR A 56 -6.37 -7.01 22.01
N VAL A 57 -7.16 -8.04 21.79
CA VAL A 57 -8.41 -8.00 21.03
C VAL A 57 -9.59 -8.05 22.00
N LYS A 58 -10.57 -7.18 21.79
CA LYS A 58 -11.88 -7.24 22.45
C LYS A 58 -12.96 -7.24 21.39
N ILE A 59 -13.81 -8.27 21.39
CA ILE A 59 -14.98 -8.36 20.53
C ILE A 59 -16.22 -8.28 21.41
N MET A 60 -17.09 -7.32 21.18
CA MET A 60 -18.38 -7.17 21.85
C MET A 60 -19.50 -7.47 20.85
N VAL A 61 -20.34 -8.42 21.16
CA VAL A 61 -21.53 -8.77 20.39
C VAL A 61 -22.73 -8.17 21.08
N MET A 62 -23.54 -7.44 20.32
CA MET A 62 -24.76 -6.78 20.80
C MET A 62 -25.96 -7.18 19.94
N GLU A 63 -27.12 -7.24 20.52
CA GLU A 63 -28.40 -7.37 19.85
C GLU A 63 -29.18 -6.07 19.96
N TYR A 64 -29.83 -5.70 18.86
CA TYR A 64 -30.76 -4.59 18.76
C TYR A 64 -32.07 -5.12 18.16
N ASP A 65 -33.19 -4.92 18.88
CA ASP A 65 -34.56 -5.28 18.45
C ASP A 65 -34.70 -6.76 18.00
N ASN A 66 -34.00 -7.68 18.68
CA ASN A 66 -33.94 -9.14 18.51
C ASN A 66 -33.42 -9.68 17.16
N ASP A 67 -33.32 -8.85 16.11
CA ASP A 67 -32.98 -9.30 14.75
C ASP A 67 -31.65 -8.75 14.23
N LEU A 68 -31.26 -7.55 14.66
CA LEU A 68 -30.01 -6.94 14.26
C LEU A 68 -28.91 -7.23 15.27
N LYS A 69 -27.98 -8.08 14.86
CA LYS A 69 -26.74 -8.35 15.59
C LYS A 69 -25.66 -7.38 15.18
N ILE A 70 -25.03 -6.71 16.16
CA ILE A 70 -23.92 -5.79 15.95
C ILE A 70 -22.67 -6.37 16.63
N THR A 71 -21.59 -6.51 15.88
CA THR A 71 -20.31 -6.94 16.43
C THR A 71 -19.31 -5.79 16.34
N LEU A 72 -18.82 -5.35 17.47
CA LEU A 72 -17.74 -4.39 17.58
C LEU A 72 -16.44 -5.15 17.81
N ASP A 73 -15.59 -5.17 16.79
CA ASP A 73 -14.26 -5.80 16.82
C ASP A 73 -13.21 -4.71 17.04
N THR A 74 -12.48 -4.80 18.16
CA THR A 74 -11.49 -3.80 18.55
C THR A 74 -10.16 -4.43 18.89
N ALA A 75 -9.07 -3.71 18.66
CA ALA A 75 -7.75 -4.11 19.11
C ALA A 75 -6.98 -2.94 19.74
N PHE A 76 -6.11 -3.25 20.69
CA PHE A 76 -5.18 -2.33 21.33
C PHE A 76 -3.76 -2.87 21.27
N TYR A 77 -2.80 -2.02 20.88
CA TYR A 77 -1.37 -2.34 20.78
C TYR A 77 -0.60 -1.69 21.94
N PRO A 78 -0.35 -2.41 23.03
CA PRO A 78 0.17 -1.81 24.28
C PRO A 78 1.56 -1.18 24.13
N ASP A 79 2.41 -1.69 23.23
CA ASP A 79 3.75 -1.15 23.01
C ASP A 79 3.74 0.22 22.30
N TYR A 80 2.62 0.60 21.68
CA TYR A 80 2.46 1.84 20.93
C TYR A 80 1.33 2.74 21.45
N GLY A 81 0.40 2.21 22.23
CA GLY A 81 -0.82 2.92 22.61
C GLY A 81 -1.78 3.14 21.42
N VAL A 82 -1.63 2.39 20.35
CA VAL A 82 -2.52 2.44 19.18
C VAL A 82 -3.73 1.57 19.42
N TYR A 83 -4.90 2.02 18.99
CA TYR A 83 -6.11 1.22 19.01
C TYR A 83 -6.90 1.36 17.71
N GLU A 84 -7.73 0.36 17.43
CA GLU A 84 -8.46 0.25 16.19
C GLU A 84 -9.79 -0.46 16.37
N TRP A 85 -10.70 -0.27 15.40
CA TRP A 85 -11.99 -0.98 15.40
C TRP A 85 -12.61 -1.11 14.04
N THR A 86 -13.51 -2.10 13.93
CA THR A 86 -14.47 -2.32 12.83
C THR A 86 -15.82 -2.67 13.43
N ILE A 87 -16.91 -2.19 12.84
CA ILE A 87 -18.26 -2.51 13.26
C ILE A 87 -18.91 -3.38 12.19
N TRP A 88 -19.55 -4.45 12.63
CA TRP A 88 -20.31 -5.34 11.78
C TRP A 88 -21.81 -5.25 12.12
N PHE A 89 -22.64 -5.24 11.11
CA PHE A 89 -24.09 -5.35 11.22
C PHE A 89 -24.53 -6.62 10.49
N GLU A 90 -25.29 -7.47 11.16
CA GLU A 90 -25.73 -8.77 10.66
C GLU A 90 -27.23 -8.96 10.96
N ASN A 91 -27.99 -9.32 9.93
CA ASN A 91 -29.37 -9.73 10.13
C ASN A 91 -29.40 -11.19 10.60
N ALA A 92 -29.71 -11.41 11.85
CA ALA A 92 -29.86 -12.73 12.49
C ALA A 92 -31.33 -13.22 12.51
N GLY A 93 -32.26 -12.39 12.04
CA GLY A 93 -33.70 -12.69 11.98
C GLY A 93 -34.15 -13.33 10.67
N GLU A 94 -35.47 -13.55 10.54
CA GLU A 94 -36.11 -14.13 9.38
C GLU A 94 -36.72 -13.07 8.41
N GLU A 95 -36.87 -11.83 8.89
CA GLU A 95 -37.38 -10.67 8.15
C GLU A 95 -36.30 -9.68 7.85
N ASN A 96 -36.55 -8.68 6.99
CA ASN A 96 -35.61 -7.60 6.75
C ASN A 96 -35.44 -6.73 8.00
N THR A 97 -34.21 -6.28 8.27
CA THR A 97 -33.97 -5.34 9.38
C THR A 97 -34.60 -3.99 9.14
N GLY A 98 -34.62 -3.14 10.15
CA GLY A 98 -34.79 -1.70 9.97
C GLY A 98 -33.69 -1.09 9.08
N ILE A 99 -33.97 0.09 8.53
CA ILE A 99 -33.04 0.82 7.65
C ILE A 99 -31.88 1.35 8.49
N ILE A 100 -30.67 0.92 8.15
CA ILE A 100 -29.40 1.43 8.70
C ILE A 100 -28.89 2.53 7.77
N SER A 101 -28.67 3.73 8.29
CA SER A 101 -28.18 4.87 7.50
C SER A 101 -27.23 5.78 8.24
N ASP A 102 -26.60 6.72 7.52
CA ASP A 102 -25.70 7.76 8.03
C ASP A 102 -24.57 7.20 8.93
N VAL A 103 -24.03 6.04 8.53
CA VAL A 103 -23.01 5.36 9.33
C VAL A 103 -21.67 6.11 9.22
N CYS A 104 -21.23 6.67 10.36
CA CYS A 104 -19.91 7.22 10.56
C CYS A 104 -19.07 6.21 11.37
N ALA A 105 -18.11 5.59 10.71
CA ALA A 105 -17.21 4.63 11.33
C ALA A 105 -16.36 5.26 12.45
N ALA A 106 -16.15 6.57 12.40
CA ALA A 106 -15.65 7.41 13.48
C ALA A 106 -16.46 8.70 13.57
N ASP A 107 -16.78 9.15 14.78
CA ASP A 107 -17.36 10.46 15.13
C ASP A 107 -16.75 10.87 16.49
N MET A 108 -15.56 11.48 16.43
CA MET A 108 -14.67 11.73 17.56
C MET A 108 -14.41 13.21 17.76
N ILE A 109 -14.02 13.56 19.00
CA ILE A 109 -13.53 14.88 19.36
C ILE A 109 -12.14 14.73 19.98
N PHE A 110 -11.17 15.46 19.46
CA PHE A 110 -9.82 15.56 20.00
C PHE A 110 -9.64 16.92 20.68
N GLU A 111 -9.38 16.90 21.97
CA GLU A 111 -9.14 18.11 22.76
C GLU A 111 -7.71 18.63 22.51
N GLY A 112 -7.56 19.93 22.36
CA GLY A 112 -6.27 20.59 22.25
C GLY A 112 -6.30 21.81 21.32
N LYS A 113 -5.54 22.82 21.70
CA LYS A 113 -5.37 24.04 20.92
C LYS A 113 -4.33 23.82 19.82
N ASP A 114 -4.22 24.80 18.91
CA ASP A 114 -3.22 24.84 17.85
C ASP A 114 -3.27 23.58 16.97
N ALA A 115 -4.45 23.32 16.41
CA ALA A 115 -4.72 22.12 15.61
C ALA A 115 -4.24 22.29 14.17
N TYR A 116 -3.28 21.46 13.77
CA TYR A 116 -2.79 21.37 12.39
C TYR A 116 -3.05 19.96 11.84
N LEU A 117 -3.55 19.89 10.62
CA LEU A 117 -3.75 18.63 9.91
C LEU A 117 -2.72 18.49 8.80
N LYS A 118 -1.89 17.46 8.91
CA LYS A 118 -0.85 17.12 7.94
C LYS A 118 -1.13 15.76 7.29
N GLY A 119 -0.73 15.61 6.04
CA GLY A 119 -0.88 14.36 5.30
C GLY A 119 -0.32 14.48 3.90
N ILE A 120 -0.71 13.53 3.05
CA ILE A 120 -0.40 13.55 1.61
C ILE A 120 -1.69 13.33 0.82
N LEU A 121 -1.69 13.78 -0.43
CA LEU A 121 -2.76 13.47 -1.38
C LEU A 121 -2.49 12.11 -2.05
N GLY A 122 -3.46 11.61 -2.83
CA GLY A 122 -3.34 10.34 -3.52
C GLY A 122 -2.39 10.34 -4.71
N ASP A 123 -2.32 9.22 -5.41
CA ASP A 123 -1.33 8.99 -6.47
C ASP A 123 -1.63 9.75 -7.77
N HIS A 124 -2.84 9.70 -8.27
CA HIS A 124 -3.16 10.00 -9.68
C HIS A 124 -2.62 11.37 -10.16
N ASP A 125 -3.30 12.47 -9.82
CA ASP A 125 -2.89 13.81 -10.29
C ASP A 125 -1.90 14.49 -9.35
N ASN A 126 -1.86 14.07 -8.11
CA ASN A 126 -1.15 14.73 -7.02
C ASN A 126 0.17 14.06 -6.65
N GLN A 127 0.35 12.80 -7.01
CA GLN A 127 1.58 12.02 -6.79
C GLN A 127 2.15 12.19 -5.39
N TYR A 128 1.28 11.98 -4.38
CA TYR A 128 1.61 12.05 -2.96
C TYR A 128 2.11 13.41 -2.46
N ARG A 129 1.58 14.49 -3.04
CA ARG A 129 1.90 15.86 -2.60
C ARG A 129 1.51 16.06 -1.13
N PRO A 130 2.42 16.50 -0.26
CA PRO A 130 2.11 16.78 1.14
C PRO A 130 1.27 18.04 1.30
N TYR A 131 0.51 18.09 2.39
CA TYR A 131 -0.23 19.26 2.81
C TYR A 131 -0.08 19.49 4.33
N CYS A 132 -0.32 20.75 4.75
CA CYS A 132 -0.47 21.16 6.13
C CYS A 132 -1.57 22.22 6.19
N HIS A 133 -2.65 21.96 6.94
CA HIS A 133 -3.76 22.87 7.15
C HIS A 133 -3.82 23.33 8.59
N ASP A 134 -3.90 24.64 8.81
CA ASP A 134 -4.30 25.20 10.08
C ASP A 134 -5.83 25.08 10.19
N LEU A 135 -6.31 24.22 11.08
CA LEU A 135 -7.73 23.97 11.24
C LEU A 135 -8.49 25.15 11.91
N SER A 136 -7.76 26.10 12.53
CA SER A 136 -8.38 27.32 13.05
C SER A 136 -8.87 28.26 11.96
N GLU A 137 -8.32 28.15 10.75
CA GLU A 137 -8.71 28.99 9.62
C GLU A 137 -9.96 28.48 8.90
N LYS A 138 -10.10 27.16 8.75
CA LYS A 138 -11.23 26.52 8.05
C LYS A 138 -11.34 25.03 8.34
N ALA A 139 -12.55 24.51 8.28
CA ALA A 139 -12.79 23.06 8.19
C ALA A 139 -12.24 22.50 6.87
N VAL A 140 -11.75 21.26 6.91
CA VAL A 140 -11.23 20.55 5.73
C VAL A 140 -11.83 19.17 5.64
N GLY A 141 -12.03 18.68 4.40
CA GLY A 141 -12.54 17.36 4.12
C GLY A 141 -11.74 16.68 3.01
N PHE A 142 -11.59 15.37 3.12
CA PHE A 142 -10.91 14.51 2.16
C PHE A 142 -11.82 13.37 1.76
N ARG A 143 -11.65 12.85 0.53
CA ARG A 143 -12.51 11.78 0.03
C ARG A 143 -11.89 11.00 -1.12
N SER A 144 -12.36 9.77 -1.30
CA SER A 144 -12.18 8.99 -2.52
C SER A 144 -13.53 8.53 -3.01
N ASP A 145 -13.91 8.89 -4.25
CA ASP A 145 -15.23 8.66 -4.85
C ASP A 145 -15.19 7.62 -5.97
N SER A 146 -14.01 7.17 -6.39
CA SER A 146 -13.87 6.32 -7.57
C SER A 146 -14.04 4.82 -7.30
N GLY A 147 -13.89 4.40 -6.05
CA GLY A 147 -13.74 3.00 -5.66
C GLY A 147 -12.28 2.52 -5.64
N ARG A 148 -11.32 3.44 -5.89
CA ARG A 148 -9.88 3.25 -5.63
C ARG A 148 -9.47 4.17 -4.48
N PRO A 149 -9.17 3.63 -3.28
CA PRO A 149 -9.15 4.41 -2.03
C PRO A 149 -8.05 5.47 -1.93
N THR A 150 -6.95 5.33 -2.68
CA THR A 150 -5.80 6.25 -2.61
C THR A 150 -5.49 6.93 -3.93
N HIS A 151 -6.52 7.08 -4.79
CA HIS A 151 -6.36 7.65 -6.13
C HIS A 151 -6.31 9.18 -6.11
N VAL A 152 -7.21 9.86 -5.36
CA VAL A 152 -7.30 11.34 -5.28
C VAL A 152 -6.75 11.84 -3.95
N ASP A 153 -7.32 11.40 -2.84
CA ASP A 153 -6.87 11.70 -1.50
C ASP A 153 -6.28 10.44 -0.84
N PHE A 154 -5.57 10.61 0.27
CA PHE A 154 -4.89 9.53 0.97
C PHE A 154 -5.44 9.38 2.38
N PRO A 155 -5.91 8.18 2.81
CA PRO A 155 -6.68 7.98 4.03
C PRO A 155 -5.82 7.87 5.31
N TYR A 156 -4.74 8.64 5.40
CA TYR A 156 -3.84 8.71 6.53
C TYR A 156 -3.59 10.16 6.90
N PHE A 157 -3.71 10.48 8.18
CA PHE A 157 -3.67 11.85 8.66
C PHE A 157 -2.82 11.96 9.92
N ASN A 158 -2.12 13.07 10.07
CA ASN A 158 -1.50 13.49 11.32
C ASN A 158 -2.21 14.75 11.81
N LEU A 159 -3.06 14.58 12.82
CA LEU A 159 -3.71 15.69 13.53
C LEU A 159 -2.81 16.09 14.71
N GLU A 160 -2.02 17.15 14.54
CA GLU A 160 -1.27 17.76 15.63
C GLU A 160 -2.22 18.62 16.49
N HIS A 161 -2.21 18.43 17.79
CA HIS A 161 -3.00 19.22 18.76
C HIS A 161 -2.32 19.22 20.11
N GLY A 162 -2.43 20.34 20.83
CA GLY A 162 -1.79 20.46 22.15
C GLY A 162 -0.27 20.22 22.09
N ASN A 163 0.24 19.39 22.98
CA ASN A 163 1.67 19.04 23.08
C ASN A 163 2.08 17.80 22.28
N GLY A 164 1.18 17.21 21.53
CA GLY A 164 1.39 15.99 20.77
C GLY A 164 0.54 15.97 19.51
N GLY A 165 -0.15 14.84 19.28
CA GLY A 165 -1.07 14.66 18.19
C GLY A 165 -1.58 13.24 18.10
N THR A 166 -2.29 12.96 17.02
CA THR A 166 -2.85 11.65 16.72
C THR A 166 -2.68 11.32 15.25
N MET A 167 -2.00 10.22 14.94
CA MET A 167 -2.03 9.65 13.60
C MET A 167 -3.35 8.88 13.43
N LEU A 168 -4.00 9.07 12.31
CA LEU A 168 -5.30 8.51 11.96
C LEU A 168 -5.21 7.76 10.64
N ALA A 169 -5.88 6.63 10.52
CA ALA A 169 -6.02 5.93 9.25
C ALA A 169 -7.41 5.35 9.06
N ILE A 170 -7.87 5.35 7.81
CA ILE A 170 -9.09 4.69 7.35
C ILE A 170 -8.66 3.54 6.44
N GLY A 171 -8.96 2.29 6.85
CA GLY A 171 -8.70 1.09 6.05
C GLY A 171 -9.97 0.64 5.34
N TRP A 172 -10.07 0.97 4.05
CA TRP A 172 -11.20 0.60 3.22
C TRP A 172 -10.83 0.64 1.74
N ALA A 173 -10.98 -0.47 1.03
CA ALA A 173 -10.64 -0.58 -0.39
C ALA A 173 -11.70 0.00 -1.35
N GLY A 174 -12.65 0.75 -0.84
CA GLY A 174 -13.74 1.41 -1.58
C GLY A 174 -13.72 2.93 -1.46
N THR A 175 -14.92 3.53 -1.40
CA THR A 175 -15.08 4.97 -1.24
C THR A 175 -15.07 5.37 0.24
N TRP A 176 -14.45 6.48 0.56
CA TRP A 176 -14.38 6.99 1.93
C TRP A 176 -14.35 8.52 1.98
N LYS A 177 -14.73 9.09 3.12
CA LYS A 177 -14.58 10.50 3.46
C LYS A 177 -14.06 10.67 4.88
N ALA A 178 -13.36 11.78 5.11
CA ALA A 178 -12.90 12.24 6.41
C ALA A 178 -13.08 13.75 6.50
N ASP A 179 -13.81 14.21 7.50
CA ASP A 179 -14.08 15.64 7.73
C ASP A 179 -13.47 16.06 9.07
N PHE A 180 -12.79 17.22 9.08
CA PHE A 180 -12.15 17.81 10.26
C PHE A 180 -12.66 19.24 10.45
N GLU A 181 -13.17 19.54 11.65
CA GLU A 181 -13.68 20.85 12.03
C GLU A 181 -13.17 21.22 13.41
N TYR A 182 -12.46 22.34 13.51
CA TYR A 182 -11.96 22.87 14.77
C TYR A 182 -12.89 23.94 15.34
N ALA A 183 -13.28 23.78 16.59
CA ALA A 183 -14.07 24.76 17.31
C ALA A 183 -13.80 24.68 18.81
N ASN A 184 -13.75 25.83 19.48
CA ASN A 184 -13.66 25.94 20.95
C ASN A 184 -12.51 25.15 21.60
N GLY A 185 -11.37 25.02 20.91
CA GLY A 185 -10.20 24.32 21.46
C GLY A 185 -10.22 22.80 21.27
N SER A 186 -11.10 22.29 20.42
CA SER A 186 -11.19 20.88 20.08
C SER A 186 -11.40 20.68 18.57
N THR A 187 -10.98 19.53 18.06
CA THR A 187 -11.18 19.13 16.65
C THR A 187 -12.16 17.96 16.59
N LYS A 188 -13.25 18.14 15.86
CA LYS A 188 -14.16 17.07 15.50
C LYS A 188 -13.62 16.35 14.27
N PHE A 189 -13.56 15.02 14.32
CA PHE A 189 -13.22 14.11 13.22
C PHE A 189 -14.40 13.20 12.92
N VAL A 190 -14.82 13.15 11.66
CA VAL A 190 -15.88 12.26 11.19
C VAL A 190 -15.38 11.47 9.99
N ALA A 191 -15.50 10.14 10.03
CA ALA A 191 -15.13 9.26 8.93
C ALA A 191 -16.28 8.33 8.54
N GLY A 192 -16.50 8.15 7.23
CA GLY A 192 -17.55 7.29 6.68
C GLY A 192 -17.37 7.04 5.19
N SER A 193 -18.38 6.47 4.52
CA SER A 193 -18.42 6.31 3.06
C SER A 193 -18.92 7.59 2.38
N THR A 194 -18.38 7.92 1.19
CA THR A 194 -18.90 9.01 0.35
C THR A 194 -20.22 8.64 -0.32
N ASN A 195 -20.41 7.36 -0.68
CA ASN A 195 -21.66 6.90 -1.27
C ASN A 195 -22.82 6.88 -0.28
N GLY A 196 -22.53 7.02 1.03
CA GLY A 196 -23.51 6.87 2.09
C GLY A 196 -24.04 5.43 2.18
N LEU A 197 -24.50 5.05 3.35
CA LEU A 197 -25.23 3.81 3.56
C LEU A 197 -26.67 4.18 3.91
N CYS A 198 -27.65 3.61 3.18
CA CYS A 198 -29.06 3.67 3.51
C CYS A 198 -29.68 2.35 3.07
N THR A 199 -29.65 1.35 3.97
CA THR A 199 -30.02 -0.02 3.60
C THR A 199 -30.66 -0.77 4.75
N TYR A 200 -31.64 -1.63 4.45
CA TYR A 200 -31.99 -2.75 5.31
C TYR A 200 -31.09 -3.94 4.99
N LEU A 201 -30.97 -4.88 5.90
CA LEU A 201 -30.30 -6.15 5.65
C LEU A 201 -31.35 -7.25 5.47
N LYS A 202 -31.20 -8.04 4.41
CA LYS A 202 -31.98 -9.26 4.19
C LYS A 202 -31.56 -10.34 5.19
N PRO A 203 -32.38 -11.35 5.50
CA PRO A 203 -32.01 -12.46 6.38
C PRO A 203 -30.66 -13.07 5.99
N GLY A 204 -29.74 -13.16 6.98
CA GLY A 204 -28.37 -13.66 6.80
C GLY A 204 -27.40 -12.70 6.12
N GLU A 205 -27.81 -11.49 5.72
CA GLU A 205 -26.84 -10.49 5.22
C GLU A 205 -26.02 -9.91 6.36
N LYS A 206 -24.73 -9.74 6.07
CA LYS A 206 -23.74 -9.16 6.99
C LYS A 206 -22.91 -8.12 6.25
N ILE A 207 -22.74 -6.97 6.87
CA ILE A 207 -21.93 -5.85 6.35
C ILE A 207 -20.97 -5.33 7.41
N ARG A 208 -19.99 -4.53 7.01
CA ARG A 208 -19.05 -3.89 7.95
C ARG A 208 -18.76 -2.44 7.57
N THR A 209 -18.25 -1.70 8.54
CA THR A 209 -17.65 -0.39 8.31
C THR A 209 -16.20 -0.50 7.83
N ALA A 210 -15.60 0.62 7.42
CA ALA A 210 -14.16 0.76 7.32
C ALA A 210 -13.48 0.45 8.67
N LEU A 211 -12.22 -0.02 8.61
CA LEU A 211 -11.32 -0.06 9.75
C LEU A 211 -10.92 1.38 10.11
N ILE A 212 -10.98 1.73 11.38
CA ILE A 212 -10.47 3.00 11.91
C ILE A 212 -9.28 2.71 12.82
N VAL A 213 -8.19 3.45 12.64
CA VAL A 213 -7.00 3.37 13.49
C VAL A 213 -6.72 4.72 14.12
N ILE A 214 -6.52 4.71 15.43
CA ILE A 214 -6.20 5.87 16.28
C ILE A 214 -4.84 5.61 16.93
N ALA A 215 -3.87 6.46 16.65
CA ALA A 215 -2.50 6.33 17.13
C ALA A 215 -2.01 7.63 17.79
N PRO A 216 -2.38 7.88 19.07
CA PRO A 216 -2.01 9.09 19.78
C PRO A 216 -0.53 9.09 20.18
N TYR A 217 0.11 10.26 20.07
CA TYR A 217 1.48 10.49 20.50
C TYR A 217 1.62 11.76 21.34
N THR A 218 2.66 11.83 22.20
CA THR A 218 2.78 12.83 23.26
C THR A 218 3.85 13.89 23.01
N VAL A 219 4.59 13.80 21.92
CA VAL A 219 5.69 14.73 21.57
C VAL A 219 5.37 15.39 20.25
N ARG A 220 5.12 16.69 20.27
CA ARG A 220 4.81 17.47 19.04
C ARG A 220 6.09 17.72 18.22
N ASP A 221 6.49 16.69 17.52
CA ASP A 221 7.63 16.67 16.64
C ASP A 221 7.32 15.78 15.42
N GLU A 222 7.56 16.28 14.21
CA GLU A 222 7.18 15.58 12.97
C GLU A 222 8.01 14.31 12.75
N ASP A 223 9.32 14.34 13.07
CA ASP A 223 10.19 13.18 12.94
C ASP A 223 9.78 12.08 13.94
N TYR A 224 9.42 12.49 15.16
CA TYR A 224 8.88 11.57 16.18
C TYR A 224 7.57 10.93 15.71
N ALA A 225 6.61 11.71 15.25
CA ALA A 225 5.32 11.22 14.77
C ALA A 225 5.47 10.28 13.57
N THR A 226 6.32 10.65 12.61
CA THR A 226 6.64 9.84 11.44
C THR A 226 7.22 8.48 11.86
N ASN A 227 8.24 8.47 12.73
CA ASN A 227 8.93 7.24 13.11
C ASN A 227 8.14 6.39 14.10
N PHE A 228 7.29 7.00 14.92
CA PHE A 228 6.27 6.30 15.70
C PHE A 228 5.30 5.53 14.78
N TRP A 229 4.72 6.21 13.77
CA TRP A 229 3.81 5.59 12.82
C TRP A 229 4.49 4.48 12.00
N ARG A 230 5.68 4.75 11.43
CA ARG A 230 6.45 3.78 10.66
C ARG A 230 6.78 2.53 11.48
N SER A 231 7.22 2.70 12.71
CA SER A 231 7.54 1.60 13.62
C SER A 231 6.31 0.74 13.92
N TRP A 232 5.17 1.35 14.25
CA TRP A 232 3.92 0.61 14.44
C TRP A 232 3.49 -0.10 13.16
N PHE A 233 3.53 0.57 12.02
CA PHE A 233 3.14 -0.01 10.73
C PHE A 233 3.97 -1.27 10.42
N ILE A 234 5.29 -1.19 10.52
CA ILE A 234 6.21 -2.30 10.21
C ILE A 234 5.99 -3.48 11.16
N HIS A 235 5.89 -3.24 12.45
CA HIS A 235 5.87 -4.32 13.43
C HIS A 235 4.46 -4.89 13.71
N CYS A 236 3.40 -4.09 13.49
CA CYS A 236 2.06 -4.44 13.90
C CYS A 236 1.05 -4.57 12.74
N SER A 237 1.27 -3.87 11.62
CA SER A 237 0.29 -3.79 10.54
C SER A 237 0.68 -4.55 9.27
N MET A 238 1.97 -4.70 8.98
CA MET A 238 2.44 -5.40 7.78
C MET A 238 2.07 -6.89 7.79
N PRO A 239 1.80 -7.47 6.60
CA PRO A 239 1.61 -8.92 6.46
C PRO A 239 2.91 -9.68 6.73
N LYS A 240 2.83 -11.01 6.80
CA LYS A 240 3.98 -11.89 6.98
C LYS A 240 4.46 -12.46 5.65
N ALA A 241 5.74 -12.81 5.59
CA ALA A 241 6.39 -13.30 4.36
C ALA A 241 5.89 -14.68 3.91
N ASP A 242 5.60 -15.55 4.89
CA ASP A 242 5.23 -16.94 4.67
C ASP A 242 4.45 -17.52 5.86
N ALA A 243 4.04 -18.77 5.75
CA ALA A 243 3.26 -19.47 6.77
C ALA A 243 3.99 -19.68 8.12
N SER A 244 5.30 -19.45 8.21
CA SER A 244 6.03 -19.48 9.48
C SER A 244 5.82 -18.23 10.33
N GLY A 245 5.22 -17.19 9.76
CA GLY A 245 5.02 -15.89 10.40
C GLY A 245 6.27 -15.00 10.36
N ALA A 246 7.24 -15.30 9.49
CA ALA A 246 8.43 -14.48 9.31
C ALA A 246 8.08 -13.09 8.77
N ASP A 247 8.84 -12.07 9.17
CA ASP A 247 8.68 -10.72 8.64
C ASP A 247 9.16 -10.63 7.19
N ILE A 248 8.48 -9.81 6.38
CA ILE A 248 8.91 -9.52 5.02
C ILE A 248 10.22 -8.75 5.08
N ARG A 249 11.24 -9.26 4.40
CA ARG A 249 12.54 -8.60 4.23
C ARG A 249 12.57 -7.81 2.93
N PRO A 250 13.39 -6.75 2.84
CA PRO A 250 13.61 -6.06 1.58
C PRO A 250 14.03 -7.01 0.45
N PHE A 251 13.43 -6.87 -0.72
CA PHE A 251 13.63 -7.75 -1.87
C PHE A 251 13.68 -6.98 -3.19
N SER A 252 14.25 -7.61 -4.21
CA SER A 252 14.34 -7.08 -5.57
C SER A 252 13.37 -7.80 -6.51
N THR A 253 12.86 -7.06 -7.50
CA THR A 253 12.00 -7.61 -8.55
C THR A 253 12.53 -7.21 -9.93
N VAL A 254 12.20 -7.99 -10.94
CA VAL A 254 12.39 -7.62 -12.36
C VAL A 254 11.13 -7.93 -13.15
N ASN A 255 10.62 -6.91 -13.86
CA ASN A 255 9.52 -7.11 -14.80
C ASN A 255 10.07 -7.64 -16.12
N ILE A 256 9.77 -8.90 -16.43
CA ILE A 256 10.23 -9.57 -17.67
C ILE A 256 9.13 -9.76 -18.71
N ALA A 257 7.89 -9.39 -18.40
CA ALA A 257 6.77 -9.59 -19.33
C ALA A 257 6.90 -8.78 -20.63
N TYR A 258 7.59 -7.65 -20.58
CA TYR A 258 7.85 -6.80 -21.75
C TYR A 258 9.24 -6.99 -22.36
N ASP A 259 10.12 -7.71 -21.68
CA ASP A 259 11.51 -7.92 -22.13
C ASP A 259 11.66 -9.08 -23.13
N THR A 260 10.61 -9.84 -23.33
CA THR A 260 10.67 -11.12 -24.03
C THR A 260 10.29 -11.04 -25.52
N GLY A 261 9.98 -9.86 -26.05
CA GLY A 261 9.74 -9.69 -27.48
C GLY A 261 11.02 -9.41 -28.25
N ILE A 262 11.56 -10.38 -28.95
CA ILE A 262 12.54 -10.14 -30.02
C ILE A 262 11.73 -9.71 -31.23
N PRO A 263 11.88 -8.46 -31.74
CA PRO A 263 11.24 -8.09 -32.98
C PRO A 263 11.77 -8.96 -34.12
N ASN A 264 10.88 -9.60 -34.83
CA ASN A 264 11.24 -10.25 -36.12
C ASN A 264 11.71 -9.19 -37.13
N SER A 265 12.36 -9.63 -38.21
CA SER A 265 12.82 -8.75 -39.28
C SER A 265 11.71 -7.95 -39.95
N ASP A 266 10.44 -8.34 -39.79
CA ASP A 266 9.24 -7.65 -40.28
C ASP A 266 8.59 -6.72 -39.25
N GLY A 267 9.18 -6.60 -38.05
CA GLY A 267 8.66 -5.79 -36.94
C GLY A 267 7.58 -6.46 -36.14
N SER A 268 7.18 -7.71 -36.45
CA SER A 268 6.27 -8.49 -35.61
C SER A 268 6.97 -8.99 -34.36
N ILE A 269 6.21 -9.12 -33.25
CA ILE A 269 6.74 -9.57 -31.96
C ILE A 269 6.17 -10.97 -31.70
N SER A 270 6.66 -11.96 -32.44
CA SER A 270 6.12 -13.33 -32.39
C SER A 270 6.62 -14.19 -31.23
N GLU A 271 7.63 -13.75 -30.47
CA GLU A 271 8.29 -14.60 -29.48
C GLU A 271 8.40 -13.95 -28.08
N ARG A 272 7.44 -13.12 -27.66
CA ARG A 272 7.50 -12.37 -26.41
C ARG A 272 7.80 -13.23 -25.16
N TYR A 273 7.37 -14.46 -25.15
CA TYR A 273 7.46 -15.32 -23.96
C TYR A 273 8.39 -16.53 -24.13
N TYR A 274 8.79 -16.85 -25.34
CA TYR A 274 9.69 -17.98 -25.60
C TYR A 274 11.14 -17.73 -25.19
N THR A 275 11.48 -16.49 -24.86
CA THR A 275 12.84 -16.10 -24.46
C THR A 275 13.08 -16.12 -22.96
N TRP A 276 12.14 -16.66 -22.17
CA TRP A 276 12.29 -16.70 -20.71
C TRP A 276 13.60 -17.39 -20.26
N ARG A 277 13.97 -18.50 -20.90
CA ARG A 277 15.20 -19.23 -20.56
C ARG A 277 16.46 -18.43 -20.90
N PRO A 278 16.66 -17.90 -22.12
CA PRO A 278 17.78 -17.03 -22.42
C PRO A 278 17.89 -15.82 -21.48
N SER A 279 16.78 -15.19 -21.12
CA SER A 279 16.78 -14.06 -20.17
C SER A 279 17.29 -14.47 -18.79
N LEU A 280 16.77 -15.57 -18.22
CA LEU A 280 17.20 -16.06 -16.92
C LEU A 280 18.66 -16.57 -16.96
N GLU A 281 19.04 -17.31 -18.00
CA GLU A 281 20.43 -17.78 -18.18
C GLU A 281 21.39 -16.59 -18.29
N LYS A 282 21.03 -15.52 -19.02
CA LYS A 282 21.83 -14.30 -19.12
C LYS A 282 21.98 -13.59 -17.77
N MET A 283 20.90 -13.49 -16.98
CA MET A 283 20.97 -12.95 -15.62
C MET A 283 21.97 -13.74 -14.74
N LEU A 284 21.93 -15.06 -14.81
CA LEU A 284 22.81 -15.94 -14.04
C LEU A 284 24.26 -15.80 -14.51
N GLU A 285 24.50 -15.79 -15.81
CA GLU A 285 25.83 -15.60 -16.42
C GLU A 285 26.45 -14.27 -15.98
N GLU A 286 25.66 -13.19 -16.03
CA GLU A 286 26.07 -11.84 -15.63
C GLU A 286 26.06 -11.62 -14.11
N LYS A 287 25.71 -12.66 -13.33
CA LYS A 287 25.64 -12.61 -11.85
C LYS A 287 24.70 -11.52 -11.32
N VAL A 288 23.63 -11.28 -12.02
CA VAL A 288 22.55 -10.37 -11.61
C VAL A 288 21.59 -11.14 -10.70
N LYS A 289 21.59 -10.83 -9.41
CA LYS A 289 20.76 -11.52 -8.40
C LYS A 289 19.47 -10.77 -8.17
N ILE A 290 18.33 -11.41 -8.48
CA ILE A 290 16.98 -10.87 -8.29
C ILE A 290 16.16 -11.88 -7.47
N ASP A 291 15.33 -11.40 -6.55
CA ASP A 291 14.50 -12.24 -5.69
C ASP A 291 13.19 -12.66 -6.38
N PHE A 292 12.58 -11.77 -7.19
CA PHE A 292 11.32 -12.05 -7.89
C PHE A 292 11.39 -11.65 -9.36
N ARG A 293 10.93 -12.54 -10.23
CA ARG A 293 10.55 -12.17 -11.58
C ARG A 293 9.05 -11.88 -11.63
N TRP A 294 8.68 -10.86 -12.37
CA TRP A 294 7.32 -10.33 -12.44
C TRP A 294 6.74 -10.48 -13.85
N PHE A 295 5.62 -11.20 -13.95
CA PHE A 295 4.81 -11.26 -15.16
C PHE A 295 3.65 -10.29 -15.04
N ASP A 296 3.66 -9.23 -15.84
CA ASP A 296 2.58 -8.25 -15.95
C ASP A 296 1.48 -8.75 -16.91
N ALA A 297 0.49 -7.91 -17.23
CA ALA A 297 -0.64 -8.23 -18.10
C ALA A 297 -0.24 -8.86 -19.45
N GLY A 298 -1.12 -9.69 -20.02
CA GLY A 298 -0.93 -10.28 -21.35
C GLY A 298 -0.37 -11.71 -21.38
N TRP A 299 -0.20 -12.37 -20.23
CA TRP A 299 0.21 -13.78 -20.15
C TRP A 299 -0.95 -14.77 -20.44
N TYR A 300 -2.18 -14.29 -20.38
CA TYR A 300 -3.44 -15.05 -20.52
C TYR A 300 -3.99 -14.98 -21.94
N SER A 301 -4.86 -15.89 -22.32
CA SER A 301 -5.71 -15.80 -23.52
C SER A 301 -6.88 -14.85 -23.27
N ASP A 302 -7.41 -14.25 -24.36
CA ASP A 302 -8.65 -13.47 -24.27
C ASP A 302 -9.86 -14.37 -23.91
N PRO A 303 -11.06 -13.81 -23.65
CA PRO A 303 -12.25 -14.60 -23.36
C PRO A 303 -12.71 -15.55 -24.48
N GLU A 304 -12.34 -15.30 -25.75
CA GLU A 304 -12.61 -16.22 -26.87
C GLU A 304 -11.54 -17.35 -26.99
N GLY A 305 -10.45 -17.27 -26.23
CA GLY A 305 -9.34 -18.23 -26.27
C GLY A 305 -8.25 -17.86 -27.25
N ASN A 306 -8.22 -16.64 -27.78
CA ASN A 306 -7.19 -16.16 -28.68
C ASN A 306 -5.99 -15.59 -27.93
N THR A 307 -4.86 -15.52 -28.63
CA THR A 307 -3.63 -14.87 -28.12
C THR A 307 -3.82 -13.36 -27.93
N VAL A 308 -3.41 -12.85 -26.79
CA VAL A 308 -3.40 -11.41 -26.47
C VAL A 308 -2.08 -10.80 -27.00
N GLU A 309 -2.14 -10.03 -28.07
CA GLU A 309 -0.92 -9.43 -28.66
C GLU A 309 -0.57 -8.09 -28.00
N THR A 310 -1.44 -7.08 -28.14
CA THR A 310 -1.14 -5.71 -27.71
C THR A 310 -2.19 -5.10 -26.78
N ASP A 311 -3.45 -5.48 -26.92
CA ASP A 311 -4.58 -4.89 -26.17
C ASP A 311 -4.94 -5.73 -24.95
N TRP A 312 -4.05 -5.74 -23.96
CA TRP A 312 -4.30 -6.43 -22.70
C TRP A 312 -5.53 -5.87 -21.96
N TRP A 313 -5.85 -4.57 -22.15
CA TRP A 313 -6.93 -3.92 -21.41
C TRP A 313 -8.32 -4.41 -21.86
N GLU A 314 -8.50 -4.76 -23.15
CA GLU A 314 -9.76 -5.25 -23.72
C GLU A 314 -9.88 -6.79 -23.71
N THR A 315 -8.98 -7.50 -23.04
CA THR A 315 -8.88 -8.97 -23.13
C THR A 315 -8.87 -9.70 -21.79
N VAL A 316 -9.06 -9.00 -20.67
CA VAL A 316 -9.03 -9.59 -19.33
C VAL A 316 -10.26 -10.45 -19.01
N GLY A 317 -10.07 -11.45 -18.14
CA GLY A 317 -11.13 -12.20 -17.50
C GLY A 317 -11.06 -13.73 -17.65
N SER A 318 -10.33 -14.26 -18.62
CA SER A 318 -10.23 -15.73 -18.80
C SER A 318 -9.46 -16.40 -17.67
N TRP A 319 -8.38 -15.76 -17.23
CA TRP A 319 -7.37 -16.28 -16.29
C TRP A 319 -6.92 -17.70 -16.67
N GLU A 320 -6.70 -17.90 -17.96
CA GLU A 320 -6.16 -19.12 -18.53
C GLU A 320 -4.89 -18.80 -19.31
N LEU A 321 -3.83 -19.61 -19.17
CA LEU A 321 -2.61 -19.39 -19.92
C LEU A 321 -2.85 -19.35 -21.42
N ASP A 322 -2.26 -18.38 -22.09
CA ASP A 322 -2.20 -18.32 -23.54
C ASP A 322 -1.31 -19.48 -24.05
N LYS A 323 -1.94 -20.47 -24.71
CA LYS A 323 -1.26 -21.69 -25.16
C LYS A 323 -0.29 -21.47 -26.32
N VAL A 324 -0.42 -20.34 -27.02
CA VAL A 324 0.54 -19.96 -28.08
C VAL A 324 1.80 -19.41 -27.47
N LYS A 325 1.67 -18.57 -26.44
CA LYS A 325 2.81 -18.00 -25.71
C LYS A 325 3.47 -19.03 -24.77
N TRP A 326 2.66 -19.89 -24.19
CA TRP A 326 3.06 -20.88 -23.19
C TRP A 326 2.56 -22.28 -23.59
N PRO A 327 3.14 -22.89 -24.63
CA PRO A 327 2.76 -24.22 -25.06
C PRO A 327 3.08 -25.26 -23.99
N ASP A 328 2.23 -26.28 -23.89
CA ASP A 328 2.35 -27.41 -22.96
C ASP A 328 2.56 -26.95 -21.49
N LYS A 329 3.74 -27.21 -20.92
CA LYS A 329 4.13 -26.87 -19.54
C LYS A 329 5.21 -25.79 -19.46
N THR A 330 5.44 -25.04 -20.52
CA THR A 330 6.57 -24.10 -20.61
C THR A 330 6.58 -23.05 -19.50
N PHE A 331 5.39 -22.58 -19.06
CA PHE A 331 5.33 -21.63 -17.94
C PHE A 331 5.77 -22.30 -16.62
N LEU A 332 5.28 -23.52 -16.34
CA LEU A 332 5.68 -24.29 -15.15
C LEU A 332 7.18 -24.57 -15.16
N GLU A 333 7.74 -25.00 -16.29
CA GLU A 333 9.18 -25.22 -16.44
C GLU A 333 9.98 -23.94 -16.12
N SER A 334 9.45 -22.78 -16.54
CA SER A 334 10.10 -21.50 -16.25
C SER A 334 10.05 -21.13 -14.76
N THR A 335 8.96 -21.44 -14.06
CA THR A 335 8.86 -21.20 -12.61
C THR A 335 9.73 -22.16 -11.79
N GLU A 336 9.82 -23.40 -12.24
CA GLU A 336 10.70 -24.42 -11.63
C GLU A 336 12.18 -24.03 -11.80
N PHE A 337 12.59 -23.68 -13.01
CA PHE A 337 13.94 -23.18 -13.29
C PHE A 337 14.31 -21.96 -12.44
N ALA A 338 13.41 -20.97 -12.35
CA ALA A 338 13.64 -19.79 -11.52
C ALA A 338 13.81 -20.16 -10.04
N ARG A 339 12.96 -21.06 -9.53
CA ARG A 339 13.00 -21.52 -8.13
C ARG A 339 14.29 -22.29 -7.81
N GLU A 340 14.77 -23.15 -8.71
CA GLU A 340 16.06 -23.84 -8.58
C GLU A 340 17.23 -22.87 -8.43
N HIS A 341 17.10 -21.65 -8.97
CA HIS A 341 18.11 -20.58 -8.89
C HIS A 341 17.78 -19.52 -7.82
N GLY A 342 16.85 -19.84 -6.88
CA GLY A 342 16.53 -18.99 -5.73
C GLY A 342 15.63 -17.80 -6.07
N MET A 343 14.96 -17.79 -7.21
CA MET A 343 14.08 -16.73 -7.69
C MET A 343 12.61 -17.17 -7.62
N LYS A 344 11.73 -16.28 -7.14
CA LYS A 344 10.29 -16.50 -7.08
C LYS A 344 9.58 -15.87 -8.28
N THR A 345 8.34 -16.28 -8.52
CA THR A 345 7.52 -15.79 -9.63
C THR A 345 6.29 -15.05 -9.10
N LEU A 346 6.11 -13.81 -9.54
CA LEU A 346 4.94 -12.97 -9.33
C LEU A 346 4.14 -12.89 -10.62
N MET A 347 2.80 -12.97 -10.52
CA MET A 347 1.90 -12.93 -11.69
C MET A 347 0.77 -11.93 -11.46
N TRP A 348 0.50 -11.10 -12.48
CA TRP A 348 -0.51 -10.05 -12.52
C TRP A 348 -1.91 -10.59 -12.81
N PHE A 349 -2.92 -10.01 -12.16
CA PHE A 349 -4.35 -10.23 -12.37
C PHE A 349 -5.13 -8.93 -12.22
N GLU A 350 -6.29 -8.83 -12.85
CA GLU A 350 -7.26 -7.74 -12.68
C GLU A 350 -8.70 -8.30 -12.51
N PRO A 351 -8.99 -8.92 -11.36
CA PRO A 351 -10.20 -9.72 -11.15
C PRO A 351 -11.49 -8.91 -11.01
N GLU A 352 -11.38 -7.62 -10.70
CA GLU A 352 -12.55 -6.72 -10.56
C GLU A 352 -13.08 -6.23 -11.91
N ARG A 353 -12.43 -6.58 -13.01
CA ARG A 353 -12.83 -6.24 -14.36
C ARG A 353 -12.88 -7.47 -15.25
N VAL A 354 -13.85 -7.51 -16.15
CA VAL A 354 -13.98 -8.54 -17.19
C VAL A 354 -14.24 -7.90 -18.55
N THR A 355 -13.93 -8.64 -19.60
CA THR A 355 -14.27 -8.29 -20.98
C THR A 355 -15.05 -9.45 -21.60
N ASN A 356 -15.90 -9.16 -22.60
CA ASN A 356 -16.67 -10.13 -23.34
C ASN A 356 -17.33 -11.24 -22.43
N PRO A 357 -18.24 -10.88 -21.51
CA PRO A 357 -18.85 -11.85 -20.57
C PRO A 357 -19.56 -13.00 -21.27
N GLU A 358 -20.07 -12.79 -22.48
CA GLU A 358 -20.72 -13.81 -23.28
C GLU A 358 -19.75 -14.92 -23.71
N ALA A 359 -18.52 -14.55 -24.07
CA ALA A 359 -17.46 -15.50 -24.37
C ALA A 359 -16.99 -16.23 -23.10
N LEU A 360 -16.85 -15.51 -21.99
CA LEU A 360 -16.54 -16.12 -20.69
C LEU A 360 -17.61 -17.14 -20.28
N ALA A 361 -18.90 -16.86 -20.54
CA ALA A 361 -19.97 -17.80 -20.26
C ALA A 361 -19.85 -19.07 -21.10
N ARG A 362 -19.64 -18.94 -22.42
CA ARG A 362 -19.53 -20.10 -23.33
C ARG A 362 -18.28 -20.95 -23.02
N ASN A 363 -17.15 -20.31 -22.79
CA ASN A 363 -15.87 -21.01 -22.74
C ASN A 363 -15.43 -21.39 -21.33
N TYR A 364 -15.89 -20.67 -20.30
CA TYR A 364 -15.37 -20.79 -18.94
C TYR A 364 -16.44 -20.86 -17.85
N GLY A 365 -17.75 -20.94 -18.23
CA GLY A 365 -18.86 -21.10 -17.28
C GLY A 365 -19.14 -19.87 -16.39
N TYR A 366 -18.82 -18.68 -16.90
CA TYR A 366 -19.16 -17.42 -16.25
C TYR A 366 -20.67 -17.15 -16.34
N ASP A 367 -21.27 -16.56 -15.32
CA ASP A 367 -22.65 -16.07 -15.42
C ASP A 367 -22.64 -14.59 -15.87
N VAL A 368 -23.22 -14.32 -17.03
CA VAL A 368 -23.29 -12.96 -17.61
C VAL A 368 -23.96 -11.93 -16.70
N ASN A 369 -24.79 -12.39 -15.75
CA ASN A 369 -25.41 -11.50 -14.76
C ASN A 369 -24.44 -10.95 -13.72
N TRP A 370 -23.26 -11.53 -13.57
CA TRP A 370 -22.21 -10.97 -12.70
C TRP A 370 -21.52 -9.75 -13.30
N ALA A 371 -21.66 -9.53 -14.62
CA ALA A 371 -21.05 -8.40 -15.31
C ALA A 371 -21.88 -7.13 -15.14
N ILE A 372 -21.31 -6.11 -14.46
CA ILE A 372 -21.95 -4.82 -14.26
C ILE A 372 -21.53 -3.88 -15.40
N ARG A 373 -22.49 -3.44 -16.23
CA ARG A 373 -22.25 -2.62 -17.43
C ARG A 373 -23.11 -1.35 -17.41
N ARG A 374 -22.56 -0.29 -18.01
CA ARG A 374 -23.28 0.96 -18.28
C ARG A 374 -22.82 1.51 -19.63
N GLU A 375 -23.75 2.00 -20.46
CA GLU A 375 -23.49 2.47 -21.85
C GLU A 375 -22.32 3.46 -21.97
N ASN A 376 -22.17 4.37 -21.02
CA ASN A 376 -21.14 5.42 -21.08
C ASN A 376 -19.83 5.07 -20.33
N ILE A 377 -19.70 3.83 -19.85
CA ILE A 377 -18.52 3.35 -19.12
C ILE A 377 -18.00 2.12 -19.88
N LYS A 378 -16.78 2.26 -20.41
CA LYS A 378 -16.12 1.19 -21.20
C LYS A 378 -15.79 -0.03 -20.34
N ALA A 379 -15.35 0.17 -19.10
CA ALA A 379 -15.02 -0.92 -18.19
C ALA A 379 -16.27 -1.68 -17.74
N ILE A 380 -16.19 -3.00 -17.75
CA ILE A 380 -17.21 -3.91 -17.20
C ILE A 380 -16.70 -4.41 -15.87
N THR A 381 -17.39 -4.06 -14.78
CA THR A 381 -17.00 -4.51 -13.43
C THR A 381 -17.52 -5.93 -13.19
N ASN A 382 -16.63 -6.77 -12.68
CA ASN A 382 -16.96 -8.12 -12.20
C ASN A 382 -17.55 -8.03 -10.79
N ASN A 383 -18.76 -8.52 -10.59
CA ASN A 383 -19.47 -8.41 -9.31
C ASN A 383 -18.95 -9.45 -8.29
N ILE A 384 -17.73 -9.29 -7.80
CA ILE A 384 -17.20 -10.16 -6.74
C ILE A 384 -17.91 -9.98 -5.37
N GLY A 385 -18.87 -9.07 -5.26
CA GLY A 385 -19.82 -9.01 -4.16
C GLY A 385 -20.87 -10.12 -4.18
N ASP A 386 -21.09 -10.77 -5.33
CA ASP A 386 -21.87 -12.00 -5.45
C ASP A 386 -21.00 -13.21 -5.03
N PRO A 387 -21.42 -14.03 -4.06
CA PRO A 387 -20.60 -15.15 -3.57
C PRO A 387 -20.25 -16.20 -4.64
N LYS A 388 -21.10 -16.40 -5.67
CA LYS A 388 -20.83 -17.35 -6.76
C LYS A 388 -19.80 -16.77 -7.74
N CYS A 389 -19.92 -15.50 -8.06
CA CYS A 389 -18.94 -14.76 -8.86
C CYS A 389 -17.59 -14.75 -8.16
N LEU A 390 -17.55 -14.39 -6.87
CA LEU A 390 -16.33 -14.42 -6.05
C LEU A 390 -15.66 -15.79 -6.09
N LYS A 391 -16.46 -16.85 -5.87
CA LYS A 391 -15.91 -18.22 -5.90
C LYS A 391 -15.36 -18.58 -7.29
N TRP A 392 -16.10 -18.30 -8.37
CA TRP A 392 -15.65 -18.57 -9.73
C TRP A 392 -14.31 -17.86 -10.03
N THR A 393 -14.22 -16.57 -9.69
CA THR A 393 -13.03 -15.75 -9.92
C THR A 393 -11.83 -16.27 -9.11
N THR A 394 -12.03 -16.50 -7.81
CA THR A 394 -10.98 -16.97 -6.90
C THR A 394 -10.46 -18.37 -7.29
N ASP A 395 -11.36 -19.31 -7.62
CA ASP A 395 -10.99 -20.66 -8.01
C ASP A 395 -10.13 -20.67 -9.29
N ARG A 396 -10.43 -19.80 -10.26
CA ARG A 396 -9.63 -19.71 -11.49
C ARG A 396 -8.24 -19.16 -11.25
N ILE A 397 -8.13 -18.11 -10.45
CA ILE A 397 -6.85 -17.53 -10.06
C ILE A 397 -6.00 -18.56 -9.31
N ILE A 398 -6.57 -19.21 -8.31
CA ILE A 398 -5.88 -20.24 -7.52
C ILE A 398 -5.45 -21.41 -8.40
N LYS A 399 -6.32 -21.85 -9.33
CA LYS A 399 -6.01 -22.92 -10.27
C LYS A 399 -4.76 -22.59 -11.09
N VAL A 400 -4.76 -21.46 -11.79
CA VAL A 400 -3.63 -21.11 -12.68
C VAL A 400 -2.35 -20.88 -11.90
N MET A 401 -2.42 -20.27 -10.70
CA MET A 401 -1.26 -20.11 -9.83
C MET A 401 -0.68 -21.48 -9.39
N ASN A 402 -1.53 -22.42 -9.01
CA ASN A 402 -1.10 -23.73 -8.53
C ASN A 402 -0.52 -24.59 -9.65
N GLU A 403 -1.19 -24.66 -10.80
CA GLU A 403 -0.76 -25.45 -11.96
C GLU A 403 0.57 -24.96 -12.53
N ASN A 404 0.90 -23.67 -12.32
CA ASN A 404 2.07 -23.03 -12.91
C ASN A 404 3.13 -22.60 -11.89
N GLY A 405 3.02 -23.02 -10.64
CA GLY A 405 4.05 -22.78 -9.64
C GLY A 405 4.26 -21.31 -9.25
N VAL A 406 3.26 -20.45 -9.40
CA VAL A 406 3.34 -19.01 -9.09
C VAL A 406 3.45 -18.78 -7.59
N ASP A 407 4.39 -17.95 -7.14
CA ASP A 407 4.70 -17.74 -5.73
C ASP A 407 3.97 -16.54 -5.10
N MET A 408 3.64 -15.51 -5.90
CA MET A 408 3.00 -14.30 -5.43
C MET A 408 1.92 -13.82 -6.40
N TYR A 409 0.78 -13.44 -5.85
CA TYR A 409 -0.32 -12.79 -6.56
C TYR A 409 -0.08 -11.28 -6.60
N ARG A 410 -0.24 -10.67 -7.79
CA ARG A 410 -0.32 -9.23 -7.99
C ARG A 410 -1.71 -8.87 -8.46
N GLU A 411 -2.38 -7.96 -7.77
CA GLU A 411 -3.64 -7.41 -8.22
C GLU A 411 -3.49 -6.00 -8.76
N ASP A 412 -4.15 -5.76 -9.87
CA ASP A 412 -4.36 -4.43 -10.43
C ASP A 412 -5.86 -4.12 -10.57
N ASN A 413 -6.20 -2.85 -10.64
CA ASN A 413 -7.53 -2.35 -10.98
C ASN A 413 -7.42 -1.06 -11.79
N ASN A 414 -7.74 -1.16 -13.07
CA ASN A 414 -7.66 -0.05 -14.03
C ASN A 414 -9.03 0.57 -14.34
N SER A 415 -9.95 0.54 -13.39
CA SER A 415 -11.29 1.11 -13.52
C SER A 415 -11.72 1.93 -12.31
N ASN A 416 -12.78 2.72 -12.48
CA ASN A 416 -13.45 3.44 -11.40
C ASN A 416 -14.82 2.78 -11.17
N PRO A 417 -14.93 1.77 -10.30
CA PRO A 417 -16.15 0.93 -10.20
C PRO A 417 -17.32 1.59 -9.46
N ALA A 418 -17.10 2.63 -8.64
CA ALA A 418 -18.14 3.20 -7.79
C ALA A 418 -19.45 3.60 -8.51
N PRO A 419 -19.42 4.21 -9.72
CA PRO A 419 -20.67 4.51 -10.44
C PRO A 419 -21.47 3.26 -10.86
N LEU A 420 -20.78 2.13 -11.07
CA LEU A 420 -21.42 0.86 -11.41
C LEU A 420 -22.02 0.19 -10.18
N TRP A 421 -21.36 0.30 -9.01
CA TRP A 421 -21.93 -0.16 -7.75
C TRP A 421 -23.22 0.58 -7.40
N GLN A 422 -23.23 1.92 -7.50
CA GLN A 422 -24.43 2.74 -7.29
C GLN A 422 -25.57 2.37 -8.23
N MET A 423 -25.26 2.03 -9.47
CA MET A 423 -26.28 1.56 -10.43
C MET A 423 -26.91 0.24 -10.00
N LEU A 424 -26.14 -0.68 -9.42
CA LEU A 424 -26.68 -1.93 -8.88
C LEU A 424 -27.55 -1.69 -7.66
N ASP A 425 -27.14 -0.82 -6.75
CA ASP A 425 -27.95 -0.42 -5.60
C ASP A 425 -29.34 0.07 -6.01
N LEU A 426 -29.40 0.95 -7.02
CA LEU A 426 -30.66 1.47 -7.57
C LEU A 426 -31.54 0.36 -8.17
N LYS A 427 -30.96 -0.71 -8.74
CA LYS A 427 -31.73 -1.86 -9.24
C LYS A 427 -32.26 -2.73 -8.10
N GLU A 428 -31.59 -2.80 -6.95
CA GLU A 428 -32.11 -3.52 -5.79
C GLU A 428 -33.24 -2.78 -5.06
N GLY A 429 -33.35 -1.46 -5.19
CA GLY A 429 -34.37 -0.61 -4.59
C GLY A 429 -33.87 0.63 -3.91
N ALA A 430 -34.77 1.56 -3.56
CA ALA A 430 -34.42 2.86 -2.97
C ALA A 430 -33.69 2.74 -1.62
N ASP A 431 -34.04 1.71 -0.82
CA ASP A 431 -33.49 1.51 0.53
C ASP A 431 -32.37 0.44 0.52
N ARG A 432 -31.55 0.46 -0.53
CA ARG A 432 -30.40 -0.44 -0.69
C ARG A 432 -29.11 0.29 -1.05
N ALA A 433 -29.05 1.61 -0.85
CA ALA A 433 -27.90 2.41 -1.19
C ALA A 433 -26.66 2.02 -0.36
N GLY A 434 -25.52 1.87 -1.03
CA GLY A 434 -24.20 1.55 -0.46
C GLY A 434 -23.96 0.05 -0.26
N ILE A 435 -24.96 -0.82 -0.47
CA ILE A 435 -24.84 -2.26 -0.17
C ILE A 435 -23.89 -2.97 -1.16
N THR A 436 -23.91 -2.59 -2.43
CA THR A 436 -23.08 -3.23 -3.47
C THR A 436 -21.61 -2.98 -3.20
N GLU A 437 -21.24 -1.72 -2.92
CA GLU A 437 -19.84 -1.38 -2.57
C GLU A 437 -19.34 -2.23 -1.40
N ILE A 438 -20.11 -2.30 -0.30
CA ILE A 438 -19.70 -3.05 0.88
C ILE A 438 -19.48 -4.52 0.55
N LYS A 439 -20.41 -5.15 -0.20
CA LYS A 439 -20.28 -6.54 -0.63
C LYS A 439 -19.07 -6.77 -1.52
N VAL A 440 -18.81 -5.88 -2.48
CA VAL A 440 -17.64 -5.99 -3.38
C VAL A 440 -16.34 -5.84 -2.60
N VAL A 441 -16.22 -4.86 -1.70
CA VAL A 441 -15.02 -4.67 -0.86
C VAL A 441 -14.80 -5.85 0.08
N MET A 442 -15.86 -6.38 0.70
CA MET A 442 -15.75 -7.60 1.51
C MET A 442 -15.37 -8.83 0.66
N GLY A 443 -15.89 -8.93 -0.55
CA GLY A 443 -15.53 -9.97 -1.52
C GLY A 443 -14.05 -9.87 -1.92
N HIS A 444 -13.56 -8.66 -2.16
CA HIS A 444 -12.15 -8.37 -2.44
C HIS A 444 -11.23 -8.84 -1.29
N TYR A 445 -11.53 -8.47 -0.05
CA TYR A 445 -10.74 -8.95 1.10
C TYR A 445 -10.79 -10.47 1.23
N ARG A 446 -11.96 -11.07 1.03
CA ARG A 446 -12.11 -12.53 1.08
C ARG A 446 -11.30 -13.23 -0.01
N MET A 447 -11.29 -12.69 -1.23
CA MET A 447 -10.50 -13.24 -2.34
C MET A 447 -9.00 -13.23 -2.00
N TRP A 448 -8.49 -12.11 -1.49
CA TRP A 448 -7.09 -12.02 -1.08
C TRP A 448 -6.76 -12.99 0.05
N ASP A 449 -7.62 -13.07 1.08
CA ASP A 449 -7.44 -14.00 2.20
C ASP A 449 -7.43 -15.46 1.72
N ASP A 450 -8.30 -15.86 0.80
CA ASP A 450 -8.35 -17.22 0.23
C ASP A 450 -7.11 -17.52 -0.63
N ILE A 451 -6.63 -16.56 -1.44
CA ILE A 451 -5.39 -16.69 -2.22
C ILE A 451 -4.18 -16.81 -1.29
N ILE A 452 -4.07 -15.95 -0.28
CA ILE A 452 -2.99 -15.99 0.73
C ILE A 452 -2.98 -17.32 1.46
N LEU A 453 -4.16 -17.80 1.89
CA LEU A 453 -4.30 -19.09 2.55
C LEU A 453 -3.88 -20.26 1.64
N ASN A 454 -4.24 -20.20 0.36
CA ASN A 454 -3.78 -21.18 -0.63
C ASN A 454 -2.24 -21.14 -0.80
N CYS A 455 -1.67 -19.95 -0.90
CA CYS A 455 -0.23 -19.75 -0.99
C CYS A 455 0.49 -20.31 0.26
N ALA A 456 -0.04 -20.05 1.46
CA ALA A 456 0.48 -20.58 2.71
C ALA A 456 0.53 -22.12 2.72
N LYS A 457 -0.55 -22.77 2.28
CA LYS A 457 -0.64 -24.25 2.18
C LYS A 457 0.38 -24.84 1.21
N ASN A 458 0.82 -24.08 0.23
CA ASN A 458 1.79 -24.50 -0.79
C ASN A 458 3.22 -24.00 -0.51
N GLY A 459 3.51 -23.46 0.68
CA GLY A 459 4.83 -22.96 1.06
C GLY A 459 5.29 -21.71 0.27
N ARG A 460 4.33 -20.89 -0.19
CA ARG A 460 4.56 -19.71 -1.01
C ARG A 460 4.39 -18.41 -0.19
N CYS A 461 4.46 -17.25 -0.84
CA CYS A 461 4.32 -15.96 -0.18
C CYS A 461 2.91 -15.78 0.42
N THR A 462 2.84 -15.31 1.67
CA THR A 462 1.57 -15.03 2.37
C THR A 462 1.22 -13.54 2.35
N PHE A 463 1.63 -12.85 1.31
CA PHE A 463 1.26 -11.47 1.02
C PHE A 463 1.12 -11.28 -0.49
N VAL A 464 0.41 -10.24 -0.86
CA VAL A 464 0.14 -9.90 -2.27
C VAL A 464 0.87 -8.61 -2.65
N ASP A 465 1.03 -8.37 -3.94
CA ASP A 465 1.41 -7.06 -4.47
C ASP A 465 0.14 -6.26 -4.77
N SER A 466 -0.02 -5.15 -4.06
CA SER A 466 -1.18 -4.27 -4.16
C SER A 466 -0.96 -3.19 -5.21
N CYS A 467 -1.78 -3.21 -6.25
CA CYS A 467 -1.79 -2.21 -7.31
C CYS A 467 -3.23 -1.83 -7.67
N ALA A 468 -3.44 -0.60 -8.11
CA ALA A 468 -4.66 -0.16 -8.78
C ALA A 468 -4.31 1.04 -9.66
N SER A 469 -3.88 0.80 -10.90
CA SER A 469 -3.22 1.78 -11.78
C SER A 469 -2.09 2.49 -11.02
N GLY A 470 -1.12 1.73 -10.52
CA GLY A 470 -0.11 2.22 -9.59
C GLY A 470 -0.62 2.29 -8.15
N GLY A 471 -0.60 3.45 -7.55
CA GLY A 471 -0.85 3.68 -6.12
C GLY A 471 -2.31 3.85 -5.69
N GLY A 472 -3.28 3.41 -6.48
CA GLY A 472 -4.71 3.62 -6.17
C GLY A 472 -5.29 2.77 -5.03
N ARG A 473 -4.53 1.80 -4.47
CA ARG A 473 -4.99 0.88 -3.41
C ARG A 473 -3.94 0.70 -2.31
N ASN A 474 -3.60 1.80 -1.64
CA ASN A 474 -2.67 1.82 -0.51
C ASN A 474 -3.37 2.14 0.82
N ASP A 475 -4.67 1.81 0.96
CA ASP A 475 -5.38 1.90 2.22
C ASP A 475 -4.86 0.83 3.21
N LEU A 476 -5.04 1.08 4.50
CA LEU A 476 -4.43 0.26 5.54
C LEU A 476 -4.95 -1.19 5.57
N GLU A 477 -6.23 -1.39 5.26
CA GLU A 477 -6.83 -2.74 5.26
C GLU A 477 -6.26 -3.60 4.11
N SER A 478 -6.02 -3.00 2.94
CA SER A 478 -5.33 -3.66 1.82
C SER A 478 -3.87 -3.93 2.17
N LEU A 479 -3.17 -2.96 2.77
CA LEU A 479 -1.74 -3.10 3.13
C LEU A 479 -1.48 -4.06 4.30
N ARG A 480 -2.52 -4.51 5.00
CA ARG A 480 -2.42 -5.65 5.95
C ARG A 480 -2.30 -6.99 5.25
N ARG A 481 -2.64 -7.07 3.98
CA ARG A 481 -2.58 -8.28 3.14
C ARG A 481 -1.49 -8.20 2.09
N GLY A 482 -0.97 -7.00 1.81
CA GLY A 482 -0.05 -6.80 0.71
C GLY A 482 0.92 -5.64 0.90
N VAL A 483 1.77 -5.47 -0.09
CA VAL A 483 2.73 -4.37 -0.18
C VAL A 483 2.69 -3.76 -1.58
N PRO A 484 2.89 -2.44 -1.76
CA PRO A 484 3.00 -1.84 -3.08
C PRO A 484 4.41 -2.03 -3.64
N ILE A 485 4.60 -3.05 -4.49
CA ILE A 485 5.89 -3.27 -5.17
C ILE A 485 6.24 -2.07 -6.03
N LEU A 486 5.24 -1.50 -6.71
CA LEU A 486 5.37 -0.22 -7.40
C LEU A 486 4.38 0.77 -6.81
N ARG A 487 4.87 1.73 -6.03
CA ARG A 487 4.03 2.72 -5.32
C ARG A 487 3.22 3.65 -6.24
N SER A 488 3.65 3.82 -7.51
CA SER A 488 3.01 4.65 -8.52
C SER A 488 3.51 4.26 -9.91
N ASP A 489 2.65 4.26 -10.90
CA ASP A 489 3.05 4.10 -12.31
C ASP A 489 3.89 5.28 -12.80
N SER A 490 3.70 6.47 -12.22
CA SER A 490 4.47 7.67 -12.53
C SER A 490 5.92 7.62 -11.99
N ASP A 491 6.27 6.65 -11.16
CA ASP A 491 7.64 6.48 -10.65
C ASP A 491 8.69 6.32 -11.76
N ARG A 492 8.24 5.90 -12.95
CA ARG A 492 9.06 5.74 -14.17
C ARG A 492 9.41 7.06 -14.85
N GLU A 493 8.65 8.15 -14.61
CA GLU A 493 8.72 9.37 -15.42
C GLU A 493 10.03 10.15 -15.21
N SER A 494 10.39 10.41 -13.97
CA SER A 494 11.61 11.17 -13.63
C SER A 494 12.14 10.88 -12.26
N THR A 495 13.45 11.07 -12.09
CA THR A 495 14.11 10.99 -10.77
C THR A 495 13.65 12.09 -9.82
N ALA A 496 13.34 13.30 -10.31
CA ALA A 496 12.78 14.38 -9.48
C ALA A 496 11.43 13.97 -8.87
N LEU A 497 10.54 13.37 -9.66
CA LEU A 497 9.26 12.84 -9.16
C LEU A 497 9.49 11.70 -8.15
N ARG A 498 10.42 10.79 -8.44
CA ARG A 498 10.75 9.66 -7.56
C ARG A 498 11.24 10.14 -6.18
N LEU A 499 12.15 11.13 -6.15
CA LEU A 499 12.65 11.74 -4.93
C LEU A 499 11.54 12.49 -4.16
N SER A 500 10.67 13.20 -4.89
CA SER A 500 9.48 13.85 -4.35
C SER A 500 8.58 12.83 -3.62
N MET A 501 8.23 11.71 -4.26
CA MET A 501 7.43 10.64 -3.66
C MET A 501 8.15 9.97 -2.49
N THR A 502 9.45 9.74 -2.57
CA THR A 502 10.21 9.17 -1.44
C THR A 502 10.13 10.07 -0.21
N SER A 503 10.27 11.39 -0.39
CA SER A 503 10.23 12.36 0.72
C SER A 503 8.86 12.49 1.38
N SER A 504 7.76 12.09 0.71
CA SER A 504 6.39 12.20 1.22
C SER A 504 5.77 10.84 1.55
N PHE A 505 5.63 9.95 0.57
CA PHE A 505 4.93 8.66 0.70
C PHE A 505 5.58 7.73 1.72
N ASN A 506 6.92 7.69 1.77
CA ASN A 506 7.65 6.79 2.65
C ASN A 506 7.50 7.11 4.15
N LYS A 507 6.98 8.31 4.50
CA LYS A 507 6.57 8.64 5.87
C LYS A 507 5.34 7.84 6.33
N TRP A 508 4.48 7.43 5.39
CA TRP A 508 3.18 6.79 5.64
C TRP A 508 3.19 5.29 5.36
N VAL A 509 3.79 4.89 4.23
CA VAL A 509 3.90 3.48 3.81
C VAL A 509 5.37 3.12 3.73
N PRO A 510 5.94 2.59 4.82
CA PRO A 510 7.38 2.39 4.94
C PRO A 510 7.92 1.27 4.05
N PHE A 511 7.10 0.28 3.68
CA PHE A 511 7.50 -0.85 2.85
C PHE A 511 6.90 -0.71 1.45
N CYS A 512 7.65 -0.12 0.55
CA CYS A 512 7.24 0.12 -0.84
C CYS A 512 8.44 0.05 -1.78
N GLY A 513 8.16 0.08 -3.09
CA GLY A 513 9.20 -0.01 -4.11
C GLY A 513 9.29 1.21 -5.02
N ALA A 514 10.46 1.34 -5.64
CA ALA A 514 10.75 2.29 -6.72
C ALA A 514 11.50 1.60 -7.86
N ILE A 515 11.36 2.14 -9.07
CA ILE A 515 11.95 1.58 -10.29
C ILE A 515 13.35 2.13 -10.53
N THR A 516 14.25 1.32 -11.10
CA THR A 516 15.67 1.67 -11.30
C THR A 516 15.97 2.29 -12.66
N LYS A 517 14.97 2.75 -13.39
CA LYS A 517 15.12 3.34 -14.72
C LYS A 517 14.34 4.64 -14.83
N GLU A 518 14.89 5.65 -15.45
CA GLU A 518 14.21 6.89 -15.81
C GLU A 518 13.82 6.84 -17.27
N LYS A 519 12.53 6.98 -17.57
CA LYS A 519 12.00 6.95 -18.94
C LYS A 519 11.37 8.31 -19.27
N ALA A 520 11.80 8.94 -20.34
CA ALA A 520 11.23 10.20 -20.80
C ALA A 520 9.73 10.07 -21.18
N LYS A 521 9.33 8.86 -21.60
CA LYS A 521 7.94 8.47 -21.85
C LYS A 521 7.73 7.05 -21.35
N GLN A 522 6.53 6.75 -20.88
CA GLN A 522 6.16 5.43 -20.33
C GLN A 522 6.48 4.25 -21.29
N LEU A 523 6.45 4.50 -22.59
CA LEU A 523 6.74 3.51 -23.64
C LEU A 523 8.19 3.53 -24.12
N ASP A 524 9.05 4.42 -23.59
CA ASP A 524 10.46 4.44 -23.98
C ASP A 524 11.21 3.30 -23.26
N ALA A 525 11.44 2.22 -23.97
CA ALA A 525 12.14 1.06 -23.49
C ALA A 525 13.61 1.35 -23.11
N ARG A 526 14.22 2.38 -23.70
CA ARG A 526 15.66 2.65 -23.53
C ARG A 526 16.02 3.40 -22.28
N GLY A 527 15.19 4.28 -21.74
CA GLY A 527 15.38 5.04 -20.50
C GLY A 527 16.81 5.15 -19.94
N ILE A 528 17.03 6.07 -19.03
CA ILE A 528 18.34 6.26 -18.40
C ILE A 528 18.46 5.31 -17.19
N SER A 529 19.58 4.58 -17.11
CA SER A 529 19.95 3.77 -15.94
C SER A 529 21.41 4.02 -15.62
N ASP A 530 21.66 4.92 -14.68
CA ASP A 530 22.99 5.27 -14.19
C ASP A 530 23.00 5.28 -12.64
N LYS A 531 24.13 5.56 -12.06
CA LYS A 531 24.34 5.59 -10.60
C LYS A 531 23.36 6.54 -9.88
N TYR A 532 23.02 7.68 -10.49
CA TYR A 532 22.08 8.64 -9.92
C TYR A 532 20.67 8.03 -9.84
N VAL A 533 20.21 7.43 -10.95
CA VAL A 533 18.88 6.79 -11.02
C VAL A 533 18.77 5.63 -10.03
N TRP A 534 19.81 4.81 -9.91
CA TRP A 534 19.83 3.69 -8.96
C TRP A 534 19.70 4.18 -7.51
N ARG A 535 20.49 5.16 -7.12
CA ARG A 535 20.44 5.74 -5.77
C ARG A 535 19.09 6.42 -5.48
N CYS A 536 18.45 7.04 -6.48
CA CYS A 536 17.08 7.56 -6.32
C CYS A 536 16.04 6.47 -6.04
N SER A 537 16.38 5.20 -6.16
CA SER A 537 15.45 4.06 -6.10
C SER A 537 15.65 3.16 -4.89
N TYR A 538 16.58 3.46 -4.00
CA TYR A 538 16.91 2.61 -2.86
C TYR A 538 15.84 2.66 -1.77
N LEU A 539 14.86 1.77 -1.91
CA LEU A 539 13.76 1.54 -0.97
C LEU A 539 13.74 0.05 -0.57
N PRO A 540 12.85 -0.37 0.35
CA PRO A 540 12.72 -1.78 0.73
C PRO A 540 12.51 -2.72 -0.46
N ILE A 541 11.78 -2.28 -1.50
CA ILE A 541 11.61 -3.04 -2.72
C ILE A 541 12.34 -2.33 -3.86
N LEU A 542 13.25 -3.04 -4.51
CA LEU A 542 14.01 -2.55 -5.65
C LEU A 542 13.43 -3.13 -6.94
N ASN A 543 12.73 -2.30 -7.74
CA ASN A 543 12.19 -2.74 -9.03
C ASN A 543 13.24 -2.52 -10.12
N VAL A 544 13.94 -3.57 -10.48
CA VAL A 544 14.94 -3.52 -11.54
C VAL A 544 14.22 -3.51 -12.89
N ASP A 545 14.33 -2.41 -13.59
CA ASP A 545 13.82 -2.28 -14.96
C ASP A 545 14.98 -2.48 -15.95
N THR A 546 14.97 -3.58 -16.64
CA THR A 546 16.01 -3.97 -17.58
C THR A 546 15.44 -4.80 -18.72
N GLN A 547 16.11 -4.79 -19.84
CA GLN A 547 15.78 -5.54 -21.03
C GLN A 547 16.94 -6.47 -21.39
N PHE A 548 17.13 -7.52 -20.61
CA PHE A 548 18.30 -8.41 -20.69
C PHE A 548 18.57 -8.99 -22.08
N VAL A 549 17.54 -9.25 -22.85
CA VAL A 549 17.68 -9.89 -24.17
C VAL A 549 17.48 -8.91 -25.31
N GLN A 550 16.68 -7.87 -25.13
CA GLN A 550 16.29 -6.93 -26.19
C GLN A 550 17.27 -5.76 -26.37
N ASP A 551 18.01 -5.41 -25.32
CA ASP A 551 19.00 -4.34 -25.40
C ASP A 551 20.41 -4.94 -25.47
N PRO A 552 21.00 -5.03 -26.68
CA PRO A 552 22.36 -5.54 -26.83
C PRO A 552 23.41 -4.63 -26.16
N ASN A 553 23.03 -3.42 -25.78
CA ASN A 553 23.89 -2.44 -25.11
C ASN A 553 23.58 -2.35 -23.61
N GLN A 554 22.88 -3.33 -23.04
CA GLN A 554 22.60 -3.33 -21.61
C GLN A 554 23.90 -3.28 -20.80
N ASP A 555 24.04 -2.25 -19.97
CA ASP A 555 25.17 -2.12 -19.06
C ASP A 555 24.95 -3.01 -17.83
N PHE A 556 25.56 -4.19 -17.83
CA PHE A 556 25.50 -5.12 -16.69
C PHE A 556 26.36 -4.67 -15.51
N ASP A 557 27.35 -3.79 -15.70
CA ASP A 557 28.15 -3.26 -14.61
C ASP A 557 27.33 -2.33 -13.74
N ILE A 558 26.47 -1.50 -14.32
CA ILE A 558 25.57 -0.64 -13.56
C ILE A 558 24.50 -1.45 -12.82
N LEU A 559 23.99 -2.55 -13.40
CA LEU A 559 23.06 -3.45 -12.73
C LEU A 559 23.72 -4.10 -11.49
N ARG A 560 24.91 -4.67 -11.67
CA ARG A 560 25.67 -5.27 -10.56
C ARG A 560 26.02 -4.24 -9.49
N PHE A 561 26.47 -3.06 -9.89
CA PHE A 561 26.75 -1.95 -8.98
C PHE A 561 25.53 -1.63 -8.12
N GLY A 562 24.40 -1.33 -8.74
CA GLY A 562 23.21 -0.87 -8.04
C GLY A 562 22.61 -1.94 -7.13
N ILE A 563 22.53 -3.19 -7.58
CA ILE A 563 22.04 -4.31 -6.77
C ILE A 563 22.96 -4.56 -5.56
N ASN A 564 24.28 -4.58 -5.76
CA ASN A 564 25.22 -4.83 -4.68
C ASN A 564 25.24 -3.68 -3.65
N GLU A 565 25.21 -2.41 -4.09
CA GLU A 565 25.11 -1.25 -3.20
C GLU A 565 23.82 -1.31 -2.39
N TRP A 566 22.66 -1.54 -3.06
CA TRP A 566 21.36 -1.70 -2.38
C TRP A 566 21.38 -2.88 -1.38
N ASP A 567 21.97 -4.03 -1.73
CA ASP A 567 22.03 -5.19 -0.83
C ASP A 567 22.75 -4.90 0.48
N THR A 568 23.76 -4.00 0.46
CA THR A 568 24.48 -3.59 1.67
C THR A 568 23.66 -2.65 2.55
N LEU A 569 22.82 -1.81 1.97
CA LEU A 569 22.09 -0.75 2.69
C LEU A 569 20.62 -1.07 2.96
N LYS A 570 20.03 -2.02 2.24
CA LYS A 570 18.56 -2.31 2.28
C LYS A 570 18.03 -2.57 3.70
N LYS A 571 18.84 -3.08 4.60
CA LYS A 571 18.48 -3.29 6.01
C LYS A 571 18.10 -1.98 6.75
N TYR A 572 18.66 -0.83 6.32
CA TYR A 572 18.38 0.46 6.93
C TYR A 572 17.05 1.05 6.42
N THR A 573 16.56 0.67 5.25
CA THR A 573 15.36 1.27 4.64
C THR A 573 14.08 1.07 5.46
N LEU A 574 14.08 0.13 6.41
CA LEU A 574 12.98 -0.11 7.36
C LEU A 574 13.19 0.58 8.71
N CYS A 575 14.32 1.25 8.93
CA CYS A 575 14.62 1.98 10.16
C CYS A 575 13.93 3.36 10.21
N ASP A 576 14.24 4.15 11.23
CA ASP A 576 13.73 5.52 11.36
C ASP A 576 14.10 6.33 10.11
N PHE A 577 13.15 7.12 9.59
CA PHE A 577 13.27 7.90 8.37
C PHE A 577 13.20 9.40 8.65
N TYR A 578 14.14 10.15 8.10
CA TYR A 578 14.25 11.59 8.30
C TYR A 578 14.44 12.30 6.95
N VAL A 579 13.66 13.33 6.70
CA VAL A 579 13.78 14.17 5.50
C VAL A 579 14.44 15.49 5.88
N HIS A 580 15.56 15.82 5.24
CA HIS A 580 16.44 16.94 5.62
C HIS A 580 16.29 18.18 4.75
N THR A 581 15.49 18.10 3.69
CA THR A 581 15.25 19.21 2.75
C THR A 581 13.76 19.49 2.64
N PRO A 582 13.34 20.70 2.23
CA PRO A 582 11.97 20.95 1.85
C PRO A 582 11.50 19.97 0.76
N TRP A 583 10.21 19.67 0.74
CA TRP A 583 9.63 18.86 -0.32
C TRP A 583 9.63 19.63 -1.65
N HIS A 584 10.05 18.96 -2.71
CA HIS A 584 10.06 19.48 -4.08
C HIS A 584 9.00 18.75 -4.92
N ASN A 585 8.23 19.47 -5.72
CA ASN A 585 7.33 18.81 -6.66
C ASN A 585 8.08 18.27 -7.89
N LYS A 586 7.43 17.43 -8.67
CA LYS A 586 8.03 16.76 -9.85
C LYS A 586 8.61 17.70 -10.92
N LEU A 587 8.22 18.96 -10.92
CA LEU A 587 8.67 19.95 -11.90
C LEU A 587 9.84 20.79 -11.36
N ASP A 588 10.11 20.71 -10.06
CA ASP A 588 11.20 21.47 -9.44
C ASP A 588 12.48 20.62 -9.41
N LYS A 589 13.40 20.94 -10.32
CA LYS A 589 14.72 20.30 -10.45
C LYS A 589 15.86 21.20 -9.98
N LYS A 590 15.55 22.31 -9.28
CA LYS A 590 16.53 23.37 -8.94
C LYS A 590 17.14 23.22 -7.56
N GLY A 591 16.71 22.23 -6.78
CA GLY A 591 17.14 22.08 -5.40
C GLY A 591 17.94 20.82 -5.12
N PHE A 592 18.13 20.59 -3.83
CA PHE A 592 18.62 19.33 -3.28
C PHE A 592 17.48 18.55 -2.66
N THR A 593 17.55 17.23 -2.74
CA THR A 593 16.80 16.35 -1.86
C THR A 593 17.77 15.57 -0.99
N ALA A 594 17.49 15.48 0.31
CA ALA A 594 18.28 14.68 1.23
C ALA A 594 17.37 14.00 2.26
N PHE A 595 17.63 12.72 2.51
CA PHE A 595 16.96 11.95 3.54
C PHE A 595 17.90 10.91 4.13
N SER A 596 17.61 10.44 5.33
CA SER A 596 18.36 9.38 5.98
C SER A 596 17.47 8.30 6.54
N PHE A 597 18.03 7.09 6.57
CA PHE A 597 17.50 5.97 7.33
C PHE A 597 18.48 5.66 8.45
N TYR A 598 18.00 5.61 9.68
CA TYR A 598 18.85 5.45 10.86
C TYR A 598 18.25 4.46 11.85
N ASP A 599 19.03 3.49 12.22
CA ASP A 599 18.70 2.52 13.26
C ASP A 599 19.15 3.06 14.63
N PRO A 600 18.20 3.48 15.49
CA PRO A 600 18.53 4.03 16.80
C PRO A 600 19.10 3.00 17.78
N ASP A 601 18.89 1.70 17.55
CA ASP A 601 19.35 0.62 18.43
C ASP A 601 20.81 0.25 18.15
N THR A 602 21.17 0.13 16.88
CA THR A 602 22.57 -0.12 16.47
C THR A 602 23.37 1.17 16.29
N GLU A 603 22.70 2.31 16.31
CA GLU A 603 23.27 3.65 16.09
C GLU A 603 24.04 3.75 14.75
N LYS A 604 23.45 3.12 13.70
CA LYS A 604 23.98 3.09 12.33
C LYS A 604 22.90 3.50 11.33
N GLY A 605 23.32 4.00 10.19
CA GLY A 605 22.39 4.38 9.14
C GLY A 605 23.06 4.84 7.86
N ILE A 606 22.26 5.44 6.99
CA ILE A 606 22.69 6.03 5.74
C ILE A 606 22.09 7.43 5.59
N LEU A 607 22.84 8.30 4.94
CA LEU A 607 22.38 9.60 4.45
C LEU A 607 22.52 9.60 2.93
N GLU A 608 21.43 9.86 2.24
CA GLU A 608 21.35 10.01 0.79
C GLU A 608 21.09 11.47 0.45
N THR A 609 21.91 12.03 -0.43
CA THR A 609 21.84 13.43 -0.84
C THR A 609 21.90 13.52 -2.36
N PHE A 610 20.97 14.24 -2.94
CA PHE A 610 20.79 14.36 -4.39
C PHE A 610 20.84 15.84 -4.78
N ARG A 611 21.80 16.21 -5.63
CA ARG A 611 21.82 17.48 -6.35
C ARG A 611 21.09 17.29 -7.67
N MET A 612 19.97 17.98 -7.86
CA MET A 612 19.15 17.83 -9.07
C MET A 612 19.78 18.52 -10.29
N GLU A 613 19.24 18.26 -11.50
CA GLU A 613 19.80 18.66 -12.77
C GLU A 613 19.99 20.17 -12.96
N GLU A 614 19.08 20.97 -12.40
CA GLU A 614 19.04 22.43 -12.55
C GLU A 614 19.50 23.17 -11.29
N CYS A 615 19.98 22.45 -10.26
CA CYS A 615 20.45 23.05 -9.03
C CYS A 615 21.76 23.84 -9.24
N GLU A 616 21.74 25.15 -8.98
CA GLU A 616 22.91 26.01 -9.13
C GLU A 616 23.88 25.90 -7.94
N ASP A 617 23.36 25.68 -6.73
CA ASP A 617 24.18 25.49 -5.54
C ASP A 617 24.94 24.16 -5.61
N ASP A 618 26.22 24.15 -5.23
CA ASP A 618 27.04 22.93 -5.14
C ASP A 618 27.16 22.39 -3.70
N LYS A 619 26.55 23.07 -2.73
CA LYS A 619 26.65 22.75 -1.30
C LYS A 619 25.27 22.67 -0.66
N LEU A 620 25.11 21.67 0.21
CA LEU A 620 23.94 21.51 1.06
C LEU A 620 24.39 21.35 2.53
N THR A 621 23.77 22.06 3.45
CA THR A 621 23.91 21.81 4.89
C THR A 621 22.76 20.92 5.38
N VAL A 622 23.11 19.76 5.92
CA VAL A 622 22.18 18.78 6.46
C VAL A 622 22.32 18.70 7.98
N LYS A 623 21.19 18.77 8.69
CA LYS A 623 21.12 18.59 10.15
C LYS A 623 20.65 17.18 10.47
N LEU A 624 21.46 16.42 11.22
CA LEU A 624 21.11 15.08 11.67
C LEU A 624 20.62 15.15 13.12
N THR A 625 19.34 15.46 13.29
CA THR A 625 18.69 15.72 14.60
C THR A 625 18.67 14.51 15.51
N TYR A 626 18.75 13.29 14.97
CA TYR A 626 18.85 12.05 15.72
C TYR A 626 20.22 11.78 16.34
N ALA A 627 21.25 12.54 15.96
CA ALA A 627 22.60 12.36 16.50
C ALA A 627 22.67 12.80 17.96
N LYS A 628 23.12 11.91 18.84
CA LYS A 628 23.24 12.18 20.29
C LYS A 628 24.38 13.15 20.54
N GLU A 629 24.15 14.27 21.24
CA GLU A 629 25.09 15.39 21.45
C GLU A 629 26.47 14.96 21.94
N GLY A 630 26.55 14.06 22.91
CA GLY A 630 27.81 13.51 23.45
C GLY A 630 28.42 12.37 22.61
N GLY A 631 27.82 12.03 21.44
CA GLY A 631 28.31 10.97 20.56
C GLY A 631 29.44 11.43 19.64
N LYS A 632 30.29 10.48 19.22
CA LYS A 632 31.19 10.63 18.07
C LYS A 632 30.75 9.71 16.96
N TYR A 633 30.75 10.21 15.74
CA TYR A 633 30.23 9.50 14.58
C TYR A 633 31.29 9.39 13.49
N LEU A 634 31.28 8.25 12.79
CA LEU A 634 32.01 8.04 11.56
C LEU A 634 31.05 8.25 10.39
N LEU A 635 31.49 9.02 9.41
CA LEU A 635 30.80 9.32 8.17
C LEU A 635 31.67 8.76 7.05
N LYS A 636 31.25 7.61 6.48
CA LYS A 636 31.97 6.95 5.39
C LYS A 636 31.28 7.26 4.07
N ASP A 637 31.99 7.93 3.17
CA ASP A 637 31.56 8.19 1.80
C ASP A 637 31.63 6.89 0.98
N ALA A 638 30.52 6.50 0.35
CA ALA A 638 30.41 5.23 -0.39
C ALA A 638 31.22 5.22 -1.71
N ASP A 639 31.54 6.40 -2.27
CA ASP A 639 32.23 6.51 -3.55
C ASP A 639 33.74 6.54 -3.41
N THR A 640 34.23 7.15 -2.33
CA THR A 640 35.69 7.39 -2.11
C THR A 640 36.26 6.55 -1.01
N ASP A 641 35.41 5.83 -0.25
CA ASP A 641 35.78 5.13 1.00
C ASP A 641 36.41 6.04 2.07
N THR A 642 36.40 7.37 1.85
CA THR A 642 36.93 8.32 2.85
C THR A 642 36.02 8.34 4.07
N VAL A 643 36.65 8.39 5.24
CA VAL A 643 35.99 8.43 6.55
C VAL A 643 36.30 9.75 7.23
N ALA A 644 35.24 10.50 7.56
CA ALA A 644 35.31 11.69 8.39
C ALA A 644 34.75 11.39 9.78
N GLU A 645 35.27 12.11 10.81
CA GLU A 645 34.71 12.07 12.16
C GLU A 645 33.97 13.37 12.46
N ALA A 646 32.81 13.25 13.10
CA ALA A 646 32.03 14.39 13.57
C ALA A 646 31.50 14.14 14.99
N SER A 647 31.32 15.20 15.78
CA SER A 647 30.61 15.11 17.05
C SER A 647 29.09 15.10 16.76
N GLY A 648 28.31 14.49 17.67
CA GLY A 648 26.84 14.55 17.56
C GLY A 648 26.34 16.00 17.64
N ALA A 649 26.98 16.86 18.39
CA ALA A 649 26.66 18.29 18.44
C ALA A 649 26.89 18.99 17.10
N ASP A 650 27.93 18.65 16.35
CA ASP A 650 28.18 19.22 15.02
C ASP A 650 27.17 18.67 14.00
N LEU A 651 26.85 17.39 14.07
CA LEU A 651 25.83 16.76 13.22
C LEU A 651 24.44 17.40 13.42
N ALA A 652 24.07 17.67 14.68
CA ALA A 652 22.79 18.32 15.00
C ALA A 652 22.76 19.80 14.57
N LYS A 653 23.88 20.51 14.62
CA LYS A 653 23.99 21.89 14.10
C LYS A 653 23.96 21.92 12.57
N GLY A 654 24.53 20.91 11.92
CA GLY A 654 24.57 20.73 10.48
C GLY A 654 25.97 20.54 9.92
N ILE A 655 26.08 19.59 9.01
CA ILE A 655 27.28 19.33 8.20
C ILE A 655 27.06 19.80 6.78
N THR A 656 28.10 20.40 6.18
CA THR A 656 28.00 20.84 4.79
C THR A 656 28.58 19.78 3.86
N LEU A 657 27.77 19.30 2.93
CA LEU A 657 28.14 18.37 1.87
C LEU A 657 28.36 19.15 0.58
N THR A 658 29.41 18.81 -0.14
CA THR A 658 29.70 19.38 -1.47
C THR A 658 29.48 18.34 -2.54
N LEU A 659 28.63 18.67 -3.53
CA LEU A 659 28.35 17.90 -4.73
C LEU A 659 28.63 18.81 -5.93
N PRO A 660 29.86 18.82 -6.48
CA PRO A 660 30.26 19.80 -7.49
C PRO A 660 29.51 19.64 -8.83
N GLU A 661 29.16 18.42 -9.17
CA GLU A 661 28.46 18.13 -10.43
C GLU A 661 26.94 18.12 -10.22
N LYS A 662 26.20 18.70 -11.18
CA LYS A 662 24.73 18.58 -11.25
C LYS A 662 24.32 17.13 -11.52
N ARG A 663 23.11 16.77 -11.13
CA ARG A 663 22.57 15.41 -11.24
C ARG A 663 23.49 14.36 -10.63
N THR A 664 23.88 14.61 -9.38
CA THR A 664 24.78 13.75 -8.60
C THR A 664 24.10 13.30 -7.32
N ALA A 665 24.31 12.03 -6.98
CA ALA A 665 23.86 11.44 -5.72
C ALA A 665 25.07 11.09 -4.85
N LYS A 666 25.02 11.47 -3.57
CA LYS A 666 26.04 11.12 -2.56
C LYS A 666 25.40 10.22 -1.51
N LEU A 667 26.05 9.09 -1.23
CA LEU A 667 25.66 8.14 -0.20
C LEU A 667 26.72 8.13 0.90
N ILE A 668 26.30 8.33 2.15
CA ILE A 668 27.17 8.34 3.33
C ILE A 668 26.66 7.32 4.34
N TYR A 669 27.50 6.36 4.73
CA TYR A 669 27.23 5.50 5.87
C TYR A 669 27.57 6.22 7.16
N ILE A 670 26.67 6.14 8.14
CA ILE A 670 26.76 6.78 9.44
C ILE A 670 26.87 5.70 10.51
N GLU A 671 27.87 5.81 11.39
CA GLU A 671 28.03 4.89 12.51
C GLU A 671 28.52 5.65 13.74
N ARG A 672 27.84 5.46 14.89
CA ARG A 672 28.34 5.99 16.16
C ARG A 672 29.50 5.14 16.66
N LYS A 673 30.63 5.79 16.98
CA LYS A 673 31.77 5.14 17.66
C LYS A 673 31.31 4.67 19.04
N THR A 674 31.25 3.36 19.25
CA THR A 674 31.15 2.82 20.60
C THR A 674 32.47 2.97 21.31
N LYS A 675 32.48 3.49 22.54
CA LYS A 675 33.69 3.39 23.39
C LYS A 675 34.00 1.89 23.57
N TRP A 676 35.16 1.46 23.17
CA TRP A 676 35.68 0.18 23.60
C TRP A 676 35.54 0.13 25.11
N LYS A 677 34.79 -0.83 25.66
CA LYS A 677 34.95 -1.17 27.06
C LYS A 677 36.36 -1.73 27.16
N ALA A 678 37.23 -0.95 27.81
CA ALA A 678 38.59 -1.34 28.14
C ALA A 678 38.58 -2.53 29.10
#